data_db1c1b93c92daf9c51a5a21504c2e7c5
#
_entry.id   db1c1b93c92daf9c51a5a21504c2e7c5
#
_cell.length_a   1.000
_cell.length_b   1.000
_cell.length_c   1.000
_cell.angle_alpha   90.00
_cell.angle_beta   90.00
_cell.angle_gamma   90.00
#
_symmetry.space_group_name_H-M   'P 1'
#
loop_
_entity.id
_entity.type
_entity.pdbx_description
1 polymer ?
#
loop_
_entity_poly.entity_id
_entity_poly.type
_entity_poly.pdbx_seq_one_letter_code
_entity_poly.pdbx_strand_id
1 'polypeptide(L)'
;MVQAEKGSLATVEDVVGMYQFFLRRAPESEHTVQANVGRPLDDLIRICLNSEEFEHQTLRPILAGASTSAGIKRPTAAAAEWANARLPLDEMTRGHVLEAVNWLRAYKALFDDQVFLNFVGQEVAFGSENQRQALDDASKLQGEVYGSDGRVVSGWARWLDREEPVSLELWRAGAVIGRGLATVFDRGIEQRFPGAGGCAFRITLPTTPVELTFKGEVREVSTGRLIGDVDVRQSVLDQGEFGDFDRRLKHLANEITALRQALPNTLKHAATPLEEYSAHHQLWLVQAPEPPPYSGQSIAVVIDGLRASALQVAAAVRSIVSQNHPRFSLHLVVPDEDRMVWDDAARRIALVEGVPAVVHTSATLHHLLELEADYVHLMDGRSVADNDLLSAAAEFLDEQLGFSAVYFDEDVLEAEGSSSRRVSPQFKSDFDADLLLQEPYVGSSLTLRRSAWPTVMTSLDFGVSVPSAAALSLDAQGHLIGHKALVLQSRQAEVAVSPVQDWAGVVSRYLKESGLDACPIMEPDILAAPSSHRNRIRWALTSGVRVSVIVPTRDRLDLLRPCVDSLFRFEQDNKARMELIIVDHESTDPETKAYFVDLAANHRDVRILPFEGAFNWALMNNLAAAEAVGDVLVFLNNDTIAVSPGWMDELASQALRPQVGLVGARLIYPDGTLQHGGFVAADKQDLFLRHEGVGVPGCDGGYLGRHAVVRQAMAVTGACMAIAASKFAHLGGFESAAFPVDGNDVDLCFRARTEGWRVLYSPFATFYHLESKTRGYGLTEEQRQAARAAVDRLWMRWGGQFGQDPFYNSNFDRLAEPFTRLSPPVSC
;
A
#
# COMPACT_ATOMS: atom_id res chain seq x y z
N MET A 1 -37.13 8.84 -21.89
CA MET A 1 -35.66 8.68 -22.09
C MET A 1 -35.47 8.46 -23.59
N VAL A 2 -34.99 9.47 -24.30
CA VAL A 2 -34.68 9.35 -25.72
C VAL A 2 -33.19 8.96 -25.77
N GLN A 3 -32.92 7.69 -26.02
CA GLN A 3 -31.58 7.28 -26.46
C GLN A 3 -31.31 7.99 -27.78
N ALA A 4 -30.18 8.70 -27.89
CA ALA A 4 -29.75 9.23 -29.15
C ALA A 4 -29.57 8.04 -30.12
N GLU A 5 -30.40 7.97 -31.17
CA GLU A 5 -30.23 6.95 -32.21
C GLU A 5 -28.90 7.18 -32.90
N LYS A 6 -28.12 6.11 -33.11
CA LYS A 6 -26.89 6.11 -33.89
C LYS A 6 -27.15 6.78 -35.25
N GLY A 7 -26.50 7.91 -35.54
CA GLY A 7 -26.68 8.67 -36.79
C GLY A 7 -27.59 9.89 -36.69
N SER A 8 -27.91 10.38 -35.48
CA SER A 8 -28.68 11.64 -35.33
C SER A 8 -27.87 12.82 -35.90
N LEU A 9 -28.56 13.71 -36.63
CA LEU A 9 -27.96 14.92 -37.16
C LEU A 9 -27.85 16.00 -36.07
N ALA A 10 -26.71 16.68 -36.00
CA ALA A 10 -26.41 17.68 -34.95
C ALA A 10 -27.30 18.91 -35.11
N THR A 11 -27.89 19.36 -34.00
CA THR A 11 -28.61 20.63 -33.87
C THR A 11 -27.64 21.77 -33.47
N VAL A 12 -28.11 22.99 -33.43
CA VAL A 12 -27.37 24.15 -32.90
C VAL A 12 -26.91 23.88 -31.46
N GLU A 13 -27.77 23.30 -30.64
CA GLU A 13 -27.52 22.98 -29.25
C GLU A 13 -26.42 21.89 -29.12
N ASP A 14 -26.43 20.88 -30.00
CA ASP A 14 -25.42 19.84 -30.04
C ASP A 14 -24.04 20.38 -30.40
N VAL A 15 -23.94 21.27 -31.39
CA VAL A 15 -22.66 21.92 -31.75
C VAL A 15 -22.13 22.77 -30.60
N VAL A 16 -22.98 23.58 -29.96
CA VAL A 16 -22.58 24.43 -28.83
C VAL A 16 -22.17 23.59 -27.63
N GLY A 17 -22.99 22.59 -27.29
CA GLY A 17 -22.73 21.66 -26.17
C GLY A 17 -21.41 20.90 -26.35
N MET A 18 -21.15 20.41 -27.56
CA MET A 18 -19.92 19.70 -27.93
C MET A 18 -18.67 20.59 -27.76
N TYR A 19 -18.66 21.81 -28.27
CA TYR A 19 -17.54 22.74 -28.10
C TYR A 19 -17.30 23.07 -26.62
N GLN A 20 -18.37 23.33 -25.86
CA GLN A 20 -18.24 23.65 -24.44
C GLN A 20 -17.80 22.46 -23.59
N PHE A 21 -18.26 21.26 -23.97
CA PHE A 21 -17.92 20.04 -23.19
C PHE A 21 -16.52 19.52 -23.53
N PHE A 22 -16.16 19.42 -24.81
CA PHE A 22 -14.87 18.86 -25.23
C PHE A 22 -13.74 19.88 -25.26
N LEU A 23 -13.98 21.07 -25.86
CA LEU A 23 -12.95 22.09 -26.04
C LEU A 23 -12.95 23.18 -24.96
N ARG A 24 -13.87 23.05 -23.97
CA ARG A 24 -13.97 23.98 -22.83
C ARG A 24 -14.16 25.46 -23.19
N ARG A 25 -14.71 25.73 -24.36
CA ARG A 25 -15.00 27.08 -24.86
C ARG A 25 -16.26 27.10 -25.73
N ALA A 26 -16.79 28.29 -25.97
CA ALA A 26 -17.86 28.47 -26.96
C ALA A 26 -17.30 28.35 -28.39
N PRO A 27 -18.15 28.00 -29.39
CA PRO A 27 -17.79 28.12 -30.80
C PRO A 27 -17.33 29.55 -31.16
N GLU A 28 -16.39 29.67 -32.08
CA GLU A 28 -15.75 30.95 -32.42
C GLU A 28 -16.69 31.96 -33.06
N SER A 29 -17.69 31.48 -33.79
CA SER A 29 -18.67 32.32 -34.49
C SER A 29 -19.96 31.53 -34.77
N GLU A 30 -21.05 32.30 -35.08
CA GLU A 30 -22.31 31.74 -35.55
C GLU A 30 -22.13 30.95 -36.86
N HIS A 31 -21.17 31.37 -37.70
CA HIS A 31 -20.82 30.65 -38.92
C HIS A 31 -20.25 29.26 -38.62
N THR A 32 -19.40 29.14 -37.62
CA THR A 32 -18.89 27.84 -37.16
C THR A 32 -19.99 26.91 -36.71
N VAL A 33 -20.98 27.43 -36.01
CA VAL A 33 -22.16 26.64 -35.59
C VAL A 33 -22.95 26.17 -36.80
N GLN A 34 -23.30 27.09 -37.72
CA GLN A 34 -24.12 26.78 -38.90
C GLN A 34 -23.43 25.82 -39.87
N ALA A 35 -22.08 25.87 -39.98
CA ALA A 35 -21.31 24.97 -40.84
C ALA A 35 -21.34 23.51 -40.34
N ASN A 36 -21.66 23.27 -39.07
CA ASN A 36 -21.65 21.95 -38.43
C ASN A 36 -23.05 21.41 -38.10
N VAL A 37 -24.09 22.24 -38.14
CA VAL A 37 -25.51 21.82 -38.00
C VAL A 37 -25.91 20.91 -39.18
N GLY A 38 -26.60 19.82 -38.89
CA GLY A 38 -27.04 18.84 -39.90
C GLY A 38 -25.99 17.82 -40.33
N ARG A 39 -24.80 17.85 -39.74
CA ARG A 39 -23.81 16.76 -39.90
C ARG A 39 -24.10 15.65 -38.88
N PRO A 40 -23.68 14.38 -39.14
CA PRO A 40 -23.81 13.33 -38.14
C PRO A 40 -23.06 13.73 -36.83
N LEU A 41 -23.77 13.65 -35.72
CA LEU A 41 -23.23 14.07 -34.41
C LEU A 41 -22.00 13.28 -34.03
N ASP A 42 -21.97 11.96 -34.29
CA ASP A 42 -20.85 11.09 -34.03
C ASP A 42 -19.59 11.52 -34.79
N ASP A 43 -19.72 11.97 -36.05
CA ASP A 43 -18.60 12.46 -36.85
C ASP A 43 -18.05 13.78 -36.30
N LEU A 44 -18.91 14.67 -35.83
CA LEU A 44 -18.50 15.93 -35.23
C LEU A 44 -17.76 15.70 -33.90
N ILE A 45 -18.22 14.77 -33.08
CA ILE A 45 -17.56 14.40 -31.84
C ILE A 45 -16.16 13.82 -32.15
N ARG A 46 -16.04 12.94 -33.15
CA ARG A 46 -14.74 12.40 -33.60
C ARG A 46 -13.78 13.50 -34.08
N ILE A 47 -14.29 14.47 -34.83
CA ILE A 47 -13.47 15.60 -35.30
C ILE A 47 -12.98 16.44 -34.12
N CYS A 48 -13.84 16.74 -33.15
CA CYS A 48 -13.42 17.41 -31.92
C CYS A 48 -12.35 16.68 -31.14
N LEU A 49 -12.53 15.37 -30.94
CA LEU A 49 -11.62 14.52 -30.20
C LEU A 49 -10.24 14.39 -30.89
N ASN A 50 -10.19 14.45 -32.22
CA ASN A 50 -8.96 14.39 -33.02
C ASN A 50 -8.32 15.76 -33.24
N SER A 51 -8.83 16.83 -32.62
CA SER A 51 -8.26 18.18 -32.77
C SER A 51 -7.08 18.40 -31.85
N GLU A 52 -6.07 19.12 -32.34
CA GLU A 52 -4.94 19.59 -31.50
C GLU A 52 -5.42 20.41 -30.30
N GLU A 53 -6.53 21.11 -30.45
CA GLU A 53 -7.11 21.91 -29.38
C GLU A 53 -7.65 21.07 -28.24
N PHE A 54 -8.34 19.97 -28.55
CA PHE A 54 -8.78 19.01 -27.54
C PHE A 54 -7.59 18.37 -26.83
N GLU A 55 -6.57 18.01 -27.58
CA GLU A 55 -5.34 17.46 -27.02
C GLU A 55 -4.70 18.41 -26.01
N HIS A 56 -4.46 19.66 -26.42
CA HIS A 56 -3.75 20.64 -25.61
C HIS A 56 -4.57 21.22 -24.44
N GLN A 57 -5.87 21.49 -24.65
CA GLN A 57 -6.67 22.17 -23.64
C GLN A 57 -7.43 21.24 -22.69
N THR A 58 -7.69 20.01 -23.11
CA THR A 58 -8.50 19.08 -22.33
C THR A 58 -7.74 17.79 -21.98
N LEU A 59 -7.19 17.10 -22.98
CA LEU A 59 -6.61 15.78 -22.77
C LEU A 59 -5.28 15.86 -22.02
N ARG A 60 -4.35 16.71 -22.45
CA ARG A 60 -3.04 16.85 -21.77
C ARG A 60 -3.17 17.27 -20.29
N PRO A 61 -3.95 18.27 -19.91
CA PRO A 61 -4.17 18.61 -18.50
C PRO A 61 -4.76 17.46 -17.66
N ILE A 62 -5.66 16.67 -18.26
CA ILE A 62 -6.26 15.52 -17.59
C ILE A 62 -5.22 14.42 -17.34
N LEU A 63 -4.43 14.08 -18.36
CA LEU A 63 -3.39 13.05 -18.27
C LEU A 63 -2.22 13.44 -17.37
N ALA A 64 -1.93 14.74 -17.26
CA ALA A 64 -0.88 15.25 -16.37
C ALA A 64 -1.23 15.16 -14.88
N GLY A 65 -2.37 14.55 -14.51
CA GLY A 65 -2.80 14.45 -13.11
C GLY A 65 -3.08 15.79 -12.46
N ALA A 66 -3.32 16.85 -13.27
CA ALA A 66 -3.74 18.14 -12.77
C ALA A 66 -5.08 17.95 -12.06
N SER A 67 -5.01 17.73 -10.75
CA SER A 67 -6.20 17.70 -9.92
C SER A 67 -6.95 19.01 -10.08
N THR A 68 -8.24 18.95 -9.98
CA THR A 68 -9.26 19.95 -10.28
C THR A 68 -9.08 21.35 -9.69
N SER A 69 -7.98 21.66 -9.05
CA SER A 69 -7.75 22.97 -8.41
C SER A 69 -6.86 23.96 -9.18
N ALA A 70 -6.11 23.56 -10.21
CA ALA A 70 -5.04 24.42 -10.72
C ALA A 70 -4.95 24.62 -12.24
N GLY A 71 -5.87 24.12 -13.08
CA GLY A 71 -5.72 24.38 -14.53
C GLY A 71 -6.74 23.83 -15.50
N ILE A 72 -7.63 22.94 -15.12
CA ILE A 72 -8.64 22.41 -16.03
C ILE A 72 -9.93 23.25 -15.89
N LYS A 73 -10.32 23.93 -16.96
CA LYS A 73 -11.63 24.54 -17.01
C LYS A 73 -12.69 23.44 -16.97
N ARG A 74 -13.49 23.38 -15.91
CA ARG A 74 -14.64 22.46 -15.84
C ARG A 74 -15.63 22.80 -16.95
N PRO A 75 -16.37 21.81 -17.50
CA PRO A 75 -17.48 22.10 -18.38
C PRO A 75 -18.51 22.94 -17.62
N THR A 76 -19.22 23.83 -18.35
CA THR A 76 -20.35 24.56 -17.76
C THR A 76 -21.45 23.57 -17.36
N ALA A 77 -22.32 23.96 -16.43
CA ALA A 77 -23.47 23.13 -16.05
C ALA A 77 -24.34 22.73 -17.24
N ALA A 78 -24.58 23.69 -18.18
CA ALA A 78 -25.32 23.43 -19.40
C ALA A 78 -24.60 22.43 -20.33
N ALA A 79 -23.28 22.48 -20.44
CA ALA A 79 -22.52 21.53 -21.24
C ALA A 79 -22.52 20.11 -20.60
N ALA A 80 -22.51 20.03 -19.27
CA ALA A 80 -22.66 18.77 -18.56
C ALA A 80 -24.06 18.17 -18.70
N GLU A 81 -25.11 18.99 -18.67
CA GLU A 81 -26.49 18.57 -18.95
C GLU A 81 -26.68 18.08 -20.40
N TRP A 82 -26.09 18.79 -21.35
CA TRP A 82 -26.07 18.34 -22.75
C TRP A 82 -25.38 16.98 -22.90
N ALA A 83 -24.20 16.81 -22.34
CA ALA A 83 -23.46 15.55 -22.40
C ALA A 83 -24.24 14.38 -21.76
N ASN A 84 -24.88 14.61 -20.63
CA ASN A 84 -25.74 13.62 -19.98
C ASN A 84 -26.98 13.24 -20.81
N ALA A 85 -27.53 14.17 -21.63
CA ALA A 85 -28.69 13.92 -22.47
C ALA A 85 -28.32 13.23 -23.80
N ARG A 86 -27.13 13.48 -24.34
CA ARG A 86 -26.76 13.09 -25.71
C ARG A 86 -25.74 11.94 -25.78
N LEU A 87 -24.87 11.79 -24.76
CA LEU A 87 -23.88 10.71 -24.75
C LEU A 87 -24.49 9.45 -24.10
N PRO A 88 -24.33 8.26 -24.72
CA PRO A 88 -24.88 6.99 -24.20
C PRO A 88 -24.05 6.47 -23.03
N LEU A 89 -24.01 7.20 -21.92
CA LEU A 89 -23.33 6.82 -20.70
C LEU A 89 -24.31 6.12 -19.75
N ASP A 90 -23.84 5.11 -19.01
CA ASP A 90 -24.60 4.50 -17.93
C ASP A 90 -24.73 5.45 -16.72
N GLU A 91 -25.61 5.11 -15.79
CA GLU A 91 -25.95 5.98 -14.65
C GLU A 91 -24.76 6.17 -13.69
N MET A 92 -23.88 5.19 -13.57
CA MET A 92 -22.67 5.22 -12.75
C MET A 92 -21.58 6.09 -13.40
N THR A 93 -21.42 5.99 -14.70
CA THR A 93 -20.47 6.79 -15.48
C THR A 93 -20.91 8.25 -15.58
N ARG A 94 -22.23 8.54 -15.62
CA ARG A 94 -22.79 9.90 -15.59
C ARG A 94 -22.40 10.69 -14.34
N GLY A 95 -22.38 10.04 -13.16
CA GLY A 95 -21.95 10.67 -11.91
C GLY A 95 -20.48 11.06 -11.89
N HIS A 96 -19.65 10.40 -12.69
CA HIS A 96 -18.20 10.54 -12.70
C HIS A 96 -17.63 11.26 -13.93
N VAL A 97 -18.46 11.62 -14.92
CA VAL A 97 -18.02 12.34 -16.14
C VAL A 97 -17.34 13.67 -15.84
N LEU A 98 -17.55 14.23 -14.66
CA LEU A 98 -16.89 15.46 -14.19
C LEU A 98 -15.51 15.21 -13.54
N GLU A 99 -15.15 13.96 -13.27
CA GLU A 99 -13.85 13.58 -12.71
C GLU A 99 -12.90 13.08 -13.81
N ALA A 100 -11.69 13.65 -13.84
CA ALA A 100 -10.74 13.53 -14.95
C ALA A 100 -10.37 12.09 -15.35
N VAL A 101 -10.25 11.15 -14.41
CA VAL A 101 -9.80 9.78 -14.67
C VAL A 101 -10.95 8.88 -15.20
N ASN A 102 -12.14 9.04 -14.66
CA ASN A 102 -13.31 8.25 -15.06
C ASN A 102 -13.86 8.67 -16.42
N TRP A 103 -13.63 9.91 -16.79
CA TRP A 103 -13.98 10.47 -18.07
C TRP A 103 -13.27 9.77 -19.26
N LEU A 104 -11.96 9.50 -19.14
CA LEU A 104 -11.21 8.75 -20.14
C LEU A 104 -11.68 7.29 -20.27
N ARG A 105 -12.10 6.66 -19.19
CA ARG A 105 -12.69 5.30 -19.20
C ARG A 105 -14.06 5.26 -19.87
N ALA A 106 -14.89 6.25 -19.62
CA ALA A 106 -16.20 6.40 -20.28
C ALA A 106 -16.06 6.60 -21.79
N TYR A 107 -15.04 7.35 -22.18
CA TYR A 107 -14.73 7.59 -23.59
C TYR A 107 -14.28 6.34 -24.32
N LYS A 108 -13.46 5.51 -23.69
CA LYS A 108 -13.03 4.21 -24.25
C LYS A 108 -14.22 3.31 -24.59
N ALA A 109 -15.31 3.40 -23.85
CA ALA A 109 -16.52 2.62 -24.08
C ALA A 109 -17.42 3.18 -25.19
N LEU A 110 -17.26 4.46 -25.57
CA LEU A 110 -18.12 5.14 -26.56
C LEU A 110 -17.54 5.16 -27.98
N PHE A 111 -16.22 5.11 -28.11
CA PHE A 111 -15.54 5.29 -29.39
C PHE A 111 -14.52 4.19 -29.61
N ASP A 112 -14.38 3.79 -30.88
CA ASP A 112 -13.46 2.77 -31.35
C ASP A 112 -12.04 3.02 -30.79
N ASP A 113 -11.42 1.97 -30.23
CA ASP A 113 -10.10 2.00 -29.61
C ASP A 113 -8.98 2.63 -30.47
N GLN A 114 -9.18 2.66 -31.81
CA GLN A 114 -8.22 3.23 -32.75
C GLN A 114 -8.03 4.76 -32.55
N VAL A 115 -9.08 5.48 -32.17
CA VAL A 115 -9.01 6.92 -31.90
C VAL A 115 -8.21 7.16 -30.62
N PHE A 116 -8.42 6.36 -29.59
CA PHE A 116 -7.67 6.44 -28.35
C PHE A 116 -6.20 6.07 -28.52
N LEU A 117 -5.89 5.01 -29.29
CA LEU A 117 -4.51 4.58 -29.57
C LEU A 117 -3.74 5.56 -30.46
N ASN A 118 -4.41 6.25 -31.39
CA ASN A 118 -3.76 7.32 -32.17
C ASN A 118 -3.41 8.53 -31.31
N PHE A 119 -4.23 8.85 -30.30
CA PHE A 119 -3.92 9.90 -29.33
C PHE A 119 -2.77 9.53 -28.39
N VAL A 120 -2.74 8.29 -27.94
CA VAL A 120 -1.74 7.76 -27.02
C VAL A 120 -0.41 7.48 -27.72
N GLY A 121 -0.43 7.18 -29.03
CA GLY A 121 0.76 6.93 -29.87
C GLY A 121 1.55 8.18 -30.30
N GLN A 122 1.00 9.38 -30.12
CA GLN A 122 1.70 10.63 -30.38
C GLN A 122 2.17 11.24 -29.05
N GLU A 123 3.38 10.93 -28.64
CA GLU A 123 4.19 11.56 -27.56
C GLU A 123 3.41 12.36 -26.50
N VAL A 124 2.51 11.73 -25.81
CA VAL A 124 1.94 12.33 -24.60
C VAL A 124 2.90 12.06 -23.46
N ALA A 125 3.80 13.01 -23.20
CA ALA A 125 4.68 12.99 -22.04
C ALA A 125 3.86 13.26 -20.79
N PHE A 126 3.12 12.26 -20.28
CA PHE A 126 2.25 12.48 -19.13
C PHE A 126 2.02 11.26 -18.28
N GLY A 127 1.79 11.54 -17.03
CA GLY A 127 1.46 10.55 -16.02
C GLY A 127 2.69 9.98 -15.33
N SER A 128 2.44 9.13 -14.38
CA SER A 128 3.46 8.42 -13.62
C SER A 128 4.43 7.68 -14.56
N GLU A 129 5.63 7.43 -14.08
CA GLU A 129 6.68 6.67 -14.77
C GLU A 129 6.14 5.35 -15.33
N ASN A 130 5.19 4.71 -14.62
CA ASN A 130 4.49 3.50 -15.05
C ASN A 130 3.64 3.69 -16.33
N GLN A 131 3.02 4.85 -16.53
CA GLN A 131 2.25 5.12 -17.75
C GLN A 131 3.15 5.45 -18.94
N ARG A 132 4.27 6.14 -18.70
CA ARG A 132 5.32 6.32 -19.70
C ARG A 132 5.93 4.99 -20.09
N GLN A 133 6.19 4.12 -19.12
CA GLN A 133 6.73 2.78 -19.34
C GLN A 133 5.78 1.93 -20.18
N ALA A 134 4.48 1.91 -19.87
CA ALA A 134 3.50 1.15 -20.63
C ALA A 134 3.37 1.61 -22.09
N LEU A 135 3.54 2.91 -22.35
CA LEU A 135 3.52 3.49 -23.71
C LEU A 135 4.79 3.21 -24.48
N ASP A 136 5.94 3.38 -23.85
CA ASP A 136 7.24 3.00 -24.43
C ASP A 136 7.28 1.50 -24.72
N ASP A 137 6.76 0.69 -23.79
CA ASP A 137 6.60 -0.77 -23.95
C ASP A 137 5.68 -1.12 -25.11
N ALA A 138 4.54 -0.44 -25.29
CA ALA A 138 3.64 -0.69 -26.41
C ALA A 138 4.33 -0.46 -27.77
N SER A 139 5.23 0.52 -27.88
CA SER A 139 5.98 0.78 -29.12
C SER A 139 6.98 -0.33 -29.47
N LYS A 140 7.45 -1.06 -28.45
CA LYS A 140 8.44 -2.14 -28.56
C LYS A 140 7.82 -3.52 -28.77
N LEU A 141 6.49 -3.64 -28.76
CA LEU A 141 5.79 -4.90 -28.99
C LEU A 141 5.59 -5.16 -30.46
N GLN A 142 5.96 -6.34 -30.92
CA GLN A 142 5.69 -6.87 -32.29
C GLN A 142 4.92 -8.16 -32.21
N GLY A 143 3.96 -8.35 -33.11
CA GLY A 143 3.20 -9.60 -33.21
C GLY A 143 2.25 -9.63 -34.37
N GLU A 144 1.71 -10.83 -34.66
CA GLU A 144 0.79 -11.12 -35.76
C GLU A 144 -0.12 -12.29 -35.37
N VAL A 145 -1.41 -12.20 -35.65
CA VAL A 145 -2.38 -13.29 -35.49
C VAL A 145 -2.48 -14.04 -36.80
N TYR A 146 -2.22 -15.34 -36.76
CA TYR A 146 -2.29 -16.18 -37.98
C TYR A 146 -3.73 -16.58 -38.36
N GLY A 147 -4.58 -16.78 -37.36
CA GLY A 147 -5.97 -17.19 -37.52
C GLY A 147 -6.46 -18.16 -36.46
N SER A 148 -7.61 -18.78 -36.72
CA SER A 148 -8.22 -19.78 -35.84
C SER A 148 -8.65 -21.03 -36.63
N ASP A 149 -8.47 -22.20 -36.01
CA ASP A 149 -9.05 -23.46 -36.45
C ASP A 149 -10.44 -23.75 -35.84
N GLY A 150 -11.03 -22.77 -35.15
CA GLY A 150 -12.28 -22.90 -34.41
C GLY A 150 -12.10 -23.37 -32.97
N ARG A 151 -10.94 -23.92 -32.60
CA ARG A 151 -10.61 -24.39 -31.23
C ARG A 151 -9.48 -23.61 -30.62
N VAL A 152 -8.56 -23.14 -31.43
CA VAL A 152 -7.37 -22.41 -31.01
C VAL A 152 -7.17 -21.20 -31.91
N VAL A 153 -6.88 -20.07 -31.31
CA VAL A 153 -6.34 -18.89 -31.98
C VAL A 153 -4.83 -18.92 -31.86
N SER A 154 -4.11 -18.78 -32.97
CA SER A 154 -2.66 -18.88 -33.03
C SER A 154 -2.03 -17.64 -33.66
N GLY A 155 -0.78 -17.35 -33.30
CA GLY A 155 0.01 -16.25 -33.80
C GLY A 155 1.35 -16.19 -33.09
N TRP A 156 1.99 -15.02 -33.14
CA TRP A 156 3.21 -14.74 -32.38
C TRP A 156 3.21 -13.32 -31.86
N ALA A 157 3.93 -13.10 -30.74
CA ALA A 157 4.14 -11.78 -30.16
C ALA A 157 5.46 -11.78 -29.37
N ARG A 158 6.23 -10.69 -29.47
CA ARG A 158 7.49 -10.53 -28.73
C ARG A 158 7.73 -9.08 -28.35
N TRP A 159 8.45 -8.88 -27.28
CA TRP A 159 9.08 -7.61 -26.95
C TRP A 159 10.37 -7.43 -27.75
N LEU A 160 10.70 -6.20 -28.14
CA LEU A 160 11.94 -5.89 -28.85
C LEU A 160 13.12 -5.61 -27.92
N ASP A 161 12.86 -5.31 -26.67
CA ASP A 161 13.82 -4.82 -25.69
C ASP A 161 14.02 -5.74 -24.47
N ARG A 162 13.24 -6.84 -24.39
CA ARG A 162 13.29 -7.79 -23.28
C ARG A 162 12.95 -9.20 -23.76
N GLU A 163 13.37 -10.20 -22.95
CA GLU A 163 13.16 -11.62 -23.25
C GLU A 163 11.89 -12.20 -22.59
N GLU A 164 11.11 -11.40 -21.89
CA GLU A 164 9.90 -11.84 -21.20
C GLU A 164 8.81 -12.27 -22.20
N PRO A 165 8.08 -13.36 -21.90
CA PRO A 165 6.94 -13.79 -22.72
C PRO A 165 5.82 -12.74 -22.75
N VAL A 166 5.22 -12.53 -23.92
CA VAL A 166 4.07 -11.63 -24.07
C VAL A 166 2.80 -12.34 -23.58
N SER A 167 2.09 -11.70 -22.63
CA SER A 167 0.78 -12.15 -22.17
C SER A 167 -0.33 -11.61 -23.07
N LEU A 168 -1.25 -12.46 -23.46
CA LEU A 168 -2.26 -12.16 -24.49
C LEU A 168 -3.67 -12.53 -24.04
N GLU A 169 -4.62 -11.71 -24.42
CA GLU A 169 -6.06 -11.94 -24.23
C GLU A 169 -6.78 -11.94 -25.57
N LEU A 170 -7.74 -12.86 -25.73
CA LEU A 170 -8.69 -12.85 -26.83
C LEU A 170 -10.01 -12.24 -26.37
N TRP A 171 -10.40 -11.19 -27.03
CA TRP A 171 -11.60 -10.43 -26.74
C TRP A 171 -12.71 -10.69 -27.74
N ARG A 172 -13.97 -10.72 -27.27
CA ARG A 172 -15.18 -10.80 -28.08
C ARG A 172 -16.23 -9.89 -27.49
N ALA A 173 -16.72 -8.93 -28.27
CA ALA A 173 -17.78 -7.99 -27.88
C ALA A 173 -17.55 -7.33 -26.51
N GLY A 174 -16.29 -6.95 -26.20
CA GLY A 174 -15.91 -6.30 -24.94
C GLY A 174 -15.63 -7.23 -23.75
N ALA A 175 -15.67 -8.56 -23.95
CA ALA A 175 -15.35 -9.55 -22.91
C ALA A 175 -14.15 -10.41 -23.30
N VAL A 176 -13.30 -10.74 -22.33
CA VAL A 176 -12.20 -11.70 -22.50
C VAL A 176 -12.77 -13.11 -22.54
N ILE A 177 -12.47 -13.85 -23.61
CA ILE A 177 -12.93 -15.22 -23.81
C ILE A 177 -11.79 -16.25 -23.84
N GLY A 178 -10.55 -15.80 -23.81
CA GLY A 178 -9.39 -16.68 -23.77
C GLY A 178 -8.11 -15.92 -23.41
N ARG A 179 -7.13 -16.62 -22.86
CA ARG A 179 -5.81 -16.08 -22.50
C ARG A 179 -4.71 -17.01 -22.96
N GLY A 180 -3.53 -16.47 -23.28
CA GLY A 180 -2.36 -17.24 -23.68
C GLY A 180 -1.06 -16.48 -23.45
N LEU A 181 0.04 -17.24 -23.47
CA LEU A 181 1.40 -16.71 -23.42
C LEU A 181 2.12 -17.03 -24.72
N ALA A 182 2.92 -16.09 -25.20
CA ALA A 182 3.78 -16.27 -26.35
C ALA A 182 5.08 -16.99 -25.94
N THR A 183 4.98 -18.31 -25.77
CA THR A 183 6.08 -19.16 -25.27
C THR A 183 6.29 -20.42 -26.11
N VAL A 184 5.50 -20.62 -27.14
CA VAL A 184 5.57 -21.81 -28.00
C VAL A 184 6.69 -21.64 -29.04
N PHE A 185 7.54 -22.65 -29.19
CA PHE A 185 8.58 -22.61 -30.21
C PHE A 185 7.98 -22.83 -31.62
N ASP A 186 8.28 -21.92 -32.55
CA ASP A 186 7.90 -22.00 -33.94
C ASP A 186 9.13 -21.83 -34.85
N ARG A 187 9.38 -22.83 -35.70
CA ARG A 187 10.54 -22.87 -36.56
C ARG A 187 10.51 -21.81 -37.68
N GLY A 188 9.33 -21.43 -38.14
CA GLY A 188 9.15 -20.38 -39.15
C GLY A 188 9.48 -18.99 -38.58
N ILE A 189 9.09 -18.73 -37.31
CA ILE A 189 9.45 -17.51 -36.63
C ILE A 189 10.95 -17.44 -36.38
N GLU A 190 11.57 -18.54 -35.95
CA GLU A 190 13.03 -18.62 -35.76
C GLU A 190 13.81 -18.35 -37.05
N GLN A 191 13.32 -18.84 -38.22
CA GLN A 191 13.92 -18.57 -39.52
C GLN A 191 13.76 -17.12 -39.96
N ARG A 192 12.62 -16.47 -39.63
CA ARG A 192 12.32 -15.07 -39.98
C ARG A 192 12.99 -14.07 -39.03
N PHE A 193 13.10 -14.43 -37.76
CA PHE A 193 13.70 -13.62 -36.70
C PHE A 193 14.57 -14.51 -35.81
N PRO A 194 15.87 -14.70 -36.15
CA PRO A 194 16.76 -15.52 -35.32
C PRO A 194 16.78 -15.12 -33.85
N GLY A 195 16.63 -16.10 -32.98
CA GLY A 195 16.50 -15.89 -31.52
C GLY A 195 15.08 -15.61 -31.02
N ALA A 196 14.07 -15.55 -31.90
CA ALA A 196 12.68 -15.27 -31.53
C ALA A 196 11.75 -16.49 -31.70
N GLY A 197 12.29 -17.69 -31.91
CA GLY A 197 11.47 -18.89 -32.14
C GLY A 197 10.49 -19.25 -31.00
N GLY A 198 10.78 -18.86 -29.76
CA GLY A 198 9.94 -19.10 -28.59
C GLY A 198 8.83 -18.07 -28.36
N CYS A 199 8.41 -17.30 -29.34
CA CYS A 199 7.44 -16.23 -29.27
C CYS A 199 6.06 -16.55 -29.86
N ALA A 200 5.78 -17.78 -30.26
CA ALA A 200 4.47 -18.17 -30.75
C ALA A 200 3.48 -18.35 -29.59
N PHE A 201 2.21 -18.08 -29.84
CA PHE A 201 1.13 -18.30 -28.89
C PHE A 201 0.01 -19.18 -29.45
N ARG A 202 -0.73 -19.79 -28.50
CA ARG A 202 -1.97 -20.51 -28.75
C ARG A 202 -2.97 -20.18 -27.68
N ILE A 203 -4.12 -19.61 -28.06
CA ILE A 203 -5.23 -19.30 -27.13
C ILE A 203 -6.33 -20.29 -27.39
N THR A 204 -6.57 -21.21 -26.45
CA THR A 204 -7.63 -22.19 -26.54
C THR A 204 -8.99 -21.55 -26.28
N LEU A 205 -9.94 -21.83 -27.17
CA LEU A 205 -11.31 -21.34 -27.07
C LEU A 205 -12.15 -22.28 -26.20
N PRO A 206 -13.11 -21.75 -25.42
CA PRO A 206 -14.08 -22.57 -24.69
C PRO A 206 -14.95 -23.34 -25.68
N THR A 207 -15.27 -24.60 -25.35
CA THR A 207 -16.19 -25.43 -26.16
C THR A 207 -17.62 -24.86 -26.08
N THR A 208 -18.33 -24.88 -27.21
CA THR A 208 -19.70 -24.40 -27.30
C THR A 208 -20.64 -25.52 -27.80
N PRO A 209 -21.87 -25.63 -27.24
CA PRO A 209 -22.85 -26.60 -27.71
C PRO A 209 -23.58 -26.18 -29.01
N VAL A 210 -23.29 -25.03 -29.54
CA VAL A 210 -23.89 -24.47 -30.77
C VAL A 210 -22.82 -23.93 -31.69
N GLU A 211 -23.11 -23.97 -33.02
CA GLU A 211 -22.20 -23.35 -34.00
C GLU A 211 -22.14 -21.85 -33.78
N LEU A 212 -20.93 -21.29 -33.57
CA LEU A 212 -20.68 -19.89 -33.31
C LEU A 212 -19.68 -19.34 -34.35
N THR A 213 -20.04 -18.22 -34.95
CA THR A 213 -19.11 -17.43 -35.77
C THR A 213 -19.01 -16.04 -35.19
N PHE A 214 -17.77 -15.57 -34.90
CA PHE A 214 -17.53 -14.26 -34.37
C PHE A 214 -16.18 -13.69 -34.78
N LYS A 215 -16.04 -12.36 -34.67
CA LYS A 215 -14.74 -11.68 -34.74
C LYS A 215 -14.19 -11.52 -33.36
N GLY A 216 -12.93 -11.89 -33.16
CA GLY A 216 -12.17 -11.72 -31.94
C GLY A 216 -10.97 -10.80 -32.17
N GLU A 217 -10.51 -10.19 -31.09
CA GLU A 217 -9.33 -9.33 -31.07
C GLU A 217 -8.31 -9.90 -30.09
N VAL A 218 -7.07 -10.07 -30.54
CA VAL A 218 -5.97 -10.51 -29.66
C VAL A 218 -5.21 -9.28 -29.20
N ARG A 219 -5.15 -9.07 -27.90
CA ARG A 219 -4.50 -7.92 -27.27
C ARG A 219 -3.46 -8.35 -26.26
N GLU A 220 -2.42 -7.54 -26.08
CA GLU A 220 -1.44 -7.70 -25.01
C GLU A 220 -2.02 -7.12 -23.70
N VAL A 221 -1.81 -7.84 -22.59
CA VAL A 221 -2.49 -7.61 -21.30
C VAL A 221 -2.08 -6.30 -20.64
N SER A 222 -0.77 -6.01 -20.60
CA SER A 222 -0.25 -4.85 -19.82
C SER A 222 -0.46 -3.51 -20.52
N THR A 223 -0.34 -3.48 -21.84
CA THR A 223 -0.45 -2.27 -22.66
C THR A 223 -1.82 -2.11 -23.34
N GLY A 224 -2.61 -3.18 -23.40
CA GLY A 224 -3.87 -3.23 -24.16
C GLY A 224 -3.69 -3.19 -25.68
N ARG A 225 -2.46 -3.24 -26.18
CA ARG A 225 -2.16 -3.13 -27.61
C ARG A 225 -2.74 -4.28 -28.42
N LEU A 226 -3.45 -3.95 -29.47
CA LEU A 226 -3.97 -4.92 -30.43
C LEU A 226 -2.82 -5.59 -31.20
N ILE A 227 -2.77 -6.91 -31.17
CA ILE A 227 -1.85 -7.73 -31.97
C ILE A 227 -2.46 -8.04 -33.31
N GLY A 228 -3.77 -8.30 -33.37
CA GLY A 228 -4.51 -8.53 -34.59
C GLY A 228 -5.93 -9.05 -34.36
N ASP A 229 -6.72 -9.02 -35.41
CA ASP A 229 -8.08 -9.54 -35.42
C ASP A 229 -8.11 -10.99 -35.93
N VAL A 230 -9.13 -11.73 -35.54
CA VAL A 230 -9.33 -13.11 -35.99
C VAL A 230 -10.81 -13.42 -36.21
N ASP A 231 -11.13 -14.03 -37.36
CA ASP A 231 -12.43 -14.63 -37.58
C ASP A 231 -12.45 -16.06 -37.02
N VAL A 232 -13.33 -16.31 -36.07
CA VAL A 232 -13.45 -17.63 -35.43
C VAL A 232 -14.76 -18.28 -35.83
N ARG A 233 -14.67 -19.54 -36.30
CA ARG A 233 -15.83 -20.38 -36.58
C ARG A 233 -15.73 -21.66 -35.77
N GLN A 234 -16.58 -21.81 -34.77
CA GLN A 234 -16.69 -22.98 -33.93
C GLN A 234 -17.84 -23.87 -34.40
N SER A 235 -17.57 -25.14 -34.66
CA SER A 235 -18.58 -26.14 -34.95
C SER A 235 -18.95 -26.98 -33.74
N VAL A 236 -20.17 -27.52 -33.73
CA VAL A 236 -20.62 -28.48 -32.70
C VAL A 236 -19.78 -29.76 -32.81
N LEU A 237 -19.30 -30.28 -31.69
CA LEU A 237 -18.59 -31.55 -31.62
C LEU A 237 -19.46 -32.71 -32.11
N ASP A 238 -18.97 -33.47 -33.08
CA ASP A 238 -19.66 -34.64 -33.65
C ASP A 238 -19.72 -35.78 -32.61
N GLN A 239 -20.90 -36.44 -32.45
CA GLN A 239 -21.16 -37.42 -31.40
C GLN A 239 -20.28 -38.68 -31.45
N GLY A 240 -19.49 -38.88 -32.51
CA GLY A 240 -18.52 -39.96 -32.64
C GLY A 240 -17.25 -39.87 -31.81
N GLU A 241 -16.93 -38.72 -31.26
CA GLU A 241 -15.68 -38.44 -30.53
C GLU A 241 -15.71 -38.72 -29.00
N PHE A 242 -16.85 -39.20 -28.45
CA PHE A 242 -16.97 -39.43 -26.98
C PHE A 242 -15.96 -40.47 -26.43
N GLY A 243 -15.55 -41.47 -27.19
CA GLY A 243 -14.52 -42.43 -26.78
C GLY A 243 -13.11 -41.85 -26.72
N ASP A 244 -12.82 -40.83 -27.54
CA ASP A 244 -11.56 -40.12 -27.57
C ASP A 244 -11.52 -39.04 -26.49
N PHE A 245 -12.69 -38.51 -26.16
CA PHE A 245 -12.88 -37.50 -25.09
C PHE A 245 -12.56 -38.08 -23.69
N ASP A 246 -12.99 -39.30 -23.42
CA ASP A 246 -12.71 -39.96 -22.12
C ASP A 246 -11.21 -40.31 -21.99
N ARG A 247 -10.55 -40.67 -23.07
CA ARG A 247 -9.08 -40.84 -23.12
C ARG A 247 -8.34 -39.53 -22.95
N ARG A 248 -8.81 -38.45 -23.56
CA ARG A 248 -8.25 -37.09 -23.40
C ARG A 248 -8.51 -36.51 -22.02
N LEU A 249 -9.67 -36.75 -21.43
CA LEU A 249 -9.97 -36.39 -20.03
C LEU A 249 -9.02 -37.09 -19.05
N LYS A 250 -8.74 -38.37 -19.23
CA LYS A 250 -7.76 -39.11 -18.45
C LYS A 250 -6.34 -38.62 -18.66
N HIS A 251 -5.98 -38.26 -19.90
CA HIS A 251 -4.68 -37.68 -20.20
C HIS A 251 -4.56 -36.29 -19.60
N LEU A 252 -5.57 -35.43 -19.72
CA LEU A 252 -5.64 -34.13 -19.07
C LEU A 252 -5.62 -34.24 -17.52
N ALA A 253 -6.33 -35.20 -16.95
CA ALA A 253 -6.29 -35.46 -15.52
C ALA A 253 -4.88 -35.87 -15.05
N ASN A 254 -4.17 -36.66 -15.84
CA ASN A 254 -2.76 -37.03 -15.61
C ASN A 254 -1.81 -35.84 -15.78
N GLU A 255 -2.02 -35.02 -16.82
CA GLU A 255 -1.24 -33.79 -17.02
C GLU A 255 -1.52 -32.75 -15.93
N ILE A 256 -2.77 -32.58 -15.50
CA ILE A 256 -3.14 -31.73 -14.36
C ILE A 256 -2.47 -32.26 -13.07
N THR A 257 -2.42 -33.57 -12.89
CA THR A 257 -1.76 -34.19 -11.73
C THR A 257 -0.23 -34.02 -11.81
N ALA A 258 0.36 -34.17 -12.99
CA ALA A 258 1.78 -33.92 -13.22
C ALA A 258 2.12 -32.43 -13.09
N LEU A 259 1.26 -31.52 -13.58
CA LEU A 259 1.37 -30.09 -13.39
C LEU A 259 1.19 -29.70 -11.91
N ARG A 260 0.25 -30.31 -11.20
CA ARG A 260 0.09 -30.12 -9.75
C ARG A 260 1.31 -30.59 -8.95
N GLN A 261 2.01 -31.63 -9.42
CA GLN A 261 3.27 -32.08 -8.82
C GLN A 261 4.48 -31.24 -9.23
N ALA A 262 4.50 -30.68 -10.44
CA ALA A 262 5.57 -29.83 -10.94
C ALA A 262 5.39 -28.34 -10.55
N LEU A 263 4.15 -27.88 -10.42
CA LEU A 263 3.78 -26.51 -10.05
C LEU A 263 4.44 -26.01 -8.74
N PRO A 264 4.53 -26.80 -7.65
CA PRO A 264 5.22 -26.35 -6.44
C PRO A 264 6.68 -25.96 -6.66
N ASN A 265 7.35 -26.62 -7.60
CA ASN A 265 8.76 -26.31 -7.88
C ASN A 265 8.95 -25.10 -8.81
N THR A 266 7.99 -24.82 -9.68
CA THR A 266 8.02 -23.65 -10.59
C THR A 266 7.46 -22.39 -9.93
N LEU A 267 6.44 -22.52 -9.04
CA LEU A 267 5.85 -21.43 -8.29
C LEU A 267 6.71 -20.99 -7.10
N LYS A 268 7.68 -21.78 -6.65
CA LYS A 268 8.62 -21.40 -5.58
C LYS A 268 9.41 -20.11 -5.87
N HIS A 269 9.36 -19.59 -7.08
CA HIS A 269 10.12 -18.41 -7.51
C HIS A 269 9.27 -17.32 -8.16
N ALA A 270 7.96 -17.44 -8.22
CA ALA A 270 7.08 -16.44 -8.85
C ALA A 270 6.28 -15.69 -7.78
N ALA A 271 6.78 -14.51 -7.39
CA ALA A 271 6.04 -13.59 -6.54
C ALA A 271 4.76 -13.12 -7.25
N THR A 272 3.61 -13.27 -6.60
CA THR A 272 2.29 -12.88 -7.12
C THR A 272 2.01 -11.41 -6.83
N PRO A 273 1.49 -10.60 -7.79
CA PRO A 273 1.03 -9.25 -7.51
C PRO A 273 -0.03 -9.22 -6.39
N LEU A 274 0.01 -8.19 -5.56
CA LEU A 274 -0.94 -8.06 -4.43
C LEU A 274 -2.41 -8.01 -4.90
N GLU A 275 -2.66 -7.46 -6.07
CA GLU A 275 -4.00 -7.39 -6.69
C GLU A 275 -4.57 -8.77 -7.04
N GLU A 276 -3.72 -9.77 -7.18
CA GLU A 276 -4.10 -11.17 -7.45
C GLU A 276 -4.27 -12.00 -6.16
N TYR A 277 -4.38 -11.36 -5.01
CA TYR A 277 -4.48 -12.02 -3.71
C TYR A 277 -5.52 -13.13 -3.66
N SER A 278 -6.71 -12.93 -4.23
CA SER A 278 -7.78 -13.95 -4.21
C SER A 278 -7.34 -15.26 -4.86
N ALA A 279 -6.67 -15.20 -6.00
CA ALA A 279 -6.12 -16.38 -6.67
C ALA A 279 -4.95 -17.00 -5.88
N HIS A 280 -4.08 -16.16 -5.32
CA HIS A 280 -2.98 -16.58 -4.47
C HIS A 280 -3.47 -17.33 -3.23
N HIS A 281 -4.49 -16.81 -2.55
CA HIS A 281 -5.09 -17.43 -1.38
C HIS A 281 -5.71 -18.80 -1.71
N GLN A 282 -6.38 -18.94 -2.86
CA GLN A 282 -6.90 -20.23 -3.30
C GLN A 282 -5.79 -21.28 -3.53
N LEU A 283 -4.66 -20.85 -4.12
CA LEU A 283 -3.50 -21.72 -4.30
C LEU A 283 -2.89 -22.12 -2.95
N TRP A 284 -2.83 -21.19 -2.00
CA TRP A 284 -2.34 -21.47 -0.66
C TRP A 284 -3.20 -22.49 0.06
N LEU A 285 -4.54 -22.38 0.03
CA LEU A 285 -5.47 -23.33 0.63
C LEU A 285 -5.32 -24.76 0.07
N VAL A 286 -4.98 -24.88 -1.21
CA VAL A 286 -4.75 -26.19 -1.85
C VAL A 286 -3.42 -26.82 -1.42
N GLN A 287 -2.45 -26.03 -0.99
CA GLN A 287 -1.10 -26.48 -0.66
C GLN A 287 -0.85 -26.59 0.86
N ALA A 288 -1.66 -25.92 1.67
CA ALA A 288 -1.52 -26.00 3.11
C ALA A 288 -1.82 -27.42 3.60
N PRO A 289 -0.93 -28.07 4.37
CA PRO A 289 -1.27 -29.31 5.04
C PRO A 289 -2.41 -29.06 6.00
N GLU A 290 -3.35 -29.99 6.12
CA GLU A 290 -4.35 -29.92 7.18
C GLU A 290 -3.62 -29.88 8.53
N PRO A 291 -3.81 -28.84 9.36
CA PRO A 291 -3.17 -28.80 10.66
C PRO A 291 -3.67 -29.98 11.51
N PRO A 292 -2.81 -30.62 12.29
CA PRO A 292 -3.25 -31.67 13.19
C PRO A 292 -4.25 -31.08 14.18
N PRO A 293 -5.31 -31.83 14.53
CA PRO A 293 -6.31 -31.36 15.49
C PRO A 293 -5.62 -31.07 16.82
N TYR A 294 -5.57 -29.80 17.21
CA TYR A 294 -5.03 -29.38 18.48
C TYR A 294 -6.09 -29.58 19.57
N SER A 295 -5.77 -30.40 20.57
CA SER A 295 -6.68 -30.81 21.66
C SER A 295 -6.36 -30.16 23.02
N GLY A 296 -5.62 -29.03 22.99
CA GLY A 296 -5.07 -28.39 24.17
C GLY A 296 -6.07 -27.65 25.06
N GLN A 297 -5.75 -26.45 25.43
CA GLN A 297 -6.42 -25.61 26.43
C GLN A 297 -7.83 -25.17 26.02
N SER A 298 -8.67 -24.84 27.01
CA SER A 298 -10.04 -24.34 26.77
C SER A 298 -10.05 -22.86 26.41
N ILE A 299 -10.96 -22.45 25.53
CA ILE A 299 -11.09 -21.11 25.05
C ILE A 299 -12.50 -20.55 25.28
N ALA A 300 -12.61 -19.39 25.93
CA ALA A 300 -13.85 -18.63 25.99
C ALA A 300 -13.87 -17.63 24.82
N VAL A 301 -14.77 -17.81 23.87
CA VAL A 301 -14.90 -16.92 22.70
C VAL A 301 -15.94 -15.84 23.00
N VAL A 302 -15.51 -14.59 23.03
CA VAL A 302 -16.37 -13.42 23.26
C VAL A 302 -16.57 -12.70 21.94
N ILE A 303 -17.78 -12.73 21.39
CA ILE A 303 -18.15 -12.02 20.15
C ILE A 303 -18.85 -10.72 20.51
N ASP A 304 -18.24 -9.59 20.09
CA ASP A 304 -18.85 -8.26 20.21
C ASP A 304 -19.81 -8.01 19.03
N GLY A 305 -21.09 -8.18 19.27
CA GLY A 305 -22.18 -7.98 18.31
C GLY A 305 -22.87 -6.61 18.39
N LEU A 306 -22.41 -5.68 19.26
CA LEU A 306 -23.12 -4.41 19.49
C LEU A 306 -23.24 -3.53 18.26
N ARG A 307 -22.31 -3.64 17.32
CA ARG A 307 -22.29 -2.86 16.05
C ARG A 307 -22.48 -3.73 14.81
N ALA A 308 -22.76 -4.99 14.98
CA ALA A 308 -23.00 -5.93 13.89
C ALA A 308 -24.48 -6.13 13.64
N SER A 309 -24.89 -6.35 12.41
CA SER A 309 -26.24 -6.79 12.09
C SER A 309 -26.46 -8.23 12.58
N ALA A 310 -27.71 -8.61 12.80
CA ALA A 310 -28.05 -9.98 13.22
C ALA A 310 -27.51 -11.06 12.25
N LEU A 311 -27.47 -10.76 10.94
CA LEU A 311 -26.92 -11.68 9.92
C LEU A 311 -25.41 -11.82 10.07
N GLN A 312 -24.69 -10.75 10.37
CA GLN A 312 -23.24 -10.77 10.58
C GLN A 312 -22.89 -11.55 11.84
N VAL A 313 -23.56 -11.28 12.96
CA VAL A 313 -23.37 -12.03 14.21
C VAL A 313 -23.67 -13.51 13.98
N ALA A 314 -24.73 -13.84 13.22
CA ALA A 314 -25.06 -15.23 12.89
C ALA A 314 -23.97 -15.91 12.03
N ALA A 315 -23.32 -15.18 11.12
CA ALA A 315 -22.19 -15.68 10.33
C ALA A 315 -20.95 -15.88 11.22
N ALA A 316 -20.63 -14.92 12.10
CA ALA A 316 -19.57 -15.04 13.09
C ALA A 316 -19.75 -16.25 14.00
N VAL A 317 -20.94 -16.43 14.56
CA VAL A 317 -21.30 -17.58 15.40
C VAL A 317 -21.11 -18.89 14.65
N ARG A 318 -21.61 -19.00 13.41
CA ARG A 318 -21.43 -20.23 12.61
C ARG A 318 -19.95 -20.54 12.37
N SER A 319 -19.13 -19.55 12.10
CA SER A 319 -17.69 -19.75 11.88
C SER A 319 -16.97 -20.23 13.14
N ILE A 320 -17.43 -19.81 14.32
CA ILE A 320 -16.88 -20.29 15.60
C ILE A 320 -17.40 -21.70 15.93
N VAL A 321 -18.67 -22.01 15.70
CA VAL A 321 -19.22 -23.36 15.93
C VAL A 321 -18.53 -24.38 15.01
N SER A 322 -18.05 -23.97 13.84
CA SER A 322 -17.31 -24.84 12.89
C SER A 322 -15.81 -24.98 13.18
N GLN A 323 -15.28 -24.47 14.30
CA GLN A 323 -13.87 -24.57 14.63
C GLN A 323 -13.40 -25.99 14.86
N ASN A 324 -12.20 -26.31 14.38
CA ASN A 324 -11.53 -27.60 14.60
C ASN A 324 -11.06 -27.77 16.06
N HIS A 325 -11.03 -26.70 16.86
CA HIS A 325 -10.68 -26.74 18.27
C HIS A 325 -11.84 -27.33 19.12
N PRO A 326 -11.64 -28.41 19.89
CA PRO A 326 -12.75 -29.16 20.50
C PRO A 326 -13.28 -28.58 21.83
N ARG A 327 -12.55 -27.63 22.44
CA ARG A 327 -12.84 -27.15 23.80
C ARG A 327 -13.02 -25.63 23.86
N PHE A 328 -14.22 -25.17 23.54
CA PHE A 328 -14.54 -23.75 23.66
C PHE A 328 -15.97 -23.51 24.16
N SER A 329 -16.20 -22.31 24.67
CA SER A 329 -17.52 -21.78 25.01
C SER A 329 -17.76 -20.47 24.27
N LEU A 330 -19.01 -20.14 23.96
CA LEU A 330 -19.43 -18.98 23.22
C LEU A 330 -20.10 -17.95 24.14
N HIS A 331 -19.65 -16.71 24.09
CA HIS A 331 -20.19 -15.57 24.84
C HIS A 331 -20.55 -14.47 23.85
N LEU A 332 -21.85 -14.18 23.68
CA LEU A 332 -22.35 -13.19 22.73
C LEU A 332 -22.70 -11.90 23.47
N VAL A 333 -22.06 -10.81 23.10
CA VAL A 333 -22.41 -9.47 23.59
C VAL A 333 -23.32 -8.82 22.56
N VAL A 334 -24.56 -8.52 22.93
CA VAL A 334 -25.60 -8.00 22.03
C VAL A 334 -26.36 -6.84 22.66
N PRO A 335 -27.06 -5.99 21.87
CA PRO A 335 -27.97 -4.97 22.37
C PRO A 335 -29.06 -5.57 23.28
N ASP A 336 -29.52 -4.79 24.27
CA ASP A 336 -30.54 -5.25 25.24
C ASP A 336 -31.85 -5.67 24.55
N GLU A 337 -32.22 -4.99 23.46
CA GLU A 337 -33.43 -5.30 22.65
C GLU A 337 -33.34 -6.65 21.93
N ASP A 338 -32.16 -7.11 21.57
CA ASP A 338 -31.96 -8.35 20.82
C ASP A 338 -31.78 -9.59 21.71
N ARG A 339 -31.65 -9.41 23.01
CA ARG A 339 -31.37 -10.46 23.99
C ARG A 339 -32.20 -11.71 23.84
N MET A 340 -33.53 -11.53 23.75
CA MET A 340 -34.45 -12.68 23.71
C MET A 340 -34.25 -13.60 22.48
N VAL A 341 -33.93 -12.97 21.35
CA VAL A 341 -33.66 -13.70 20.10
C VAL A 341 -32.38 -14.51 20.21
N TRP A 342 -31.34 -13.87 20.77
CA TRP A 342 -30.03 -14.51 20.93
C TRP A 342 -29.99 -15.53 22.06
N ASP A 343 -30.78 -15.37 23.16
CA ASP A 343 -30.94 -16.39 24.21
C ASP A 343 -31.54 -17.68 23.65
N ASP A 344 -32.52 -17.58 22.71
CA ASP A 344 -33.07 -18.76 22.04
C ASP A 344 -32.06 -19.41 21.10
N ALA A 345 -31.31 -18.61 20.34
CA ALA A 345 -30.23 -19.10 19.47
C ALA A 345 -29.13 -19.82 20.30
N ALA A 346 -28.69 -19.24 21.41
CA ALA A 346 -27.70 -19.84 22.30
C ALA A 346 -28.13 -21.18 22.86
N ARG A 347 -29.41 -21.27 23.30
CA ARG A 347 -29.95 -22.58 23.76
C ARG A 347 -29.95 -23.65 22.65
N ARG A 348 -30.25 -23.24 21.40
CA ARG A 348 -30.23 -24.18 20.25
C ARG A 348 -28.80 -24.63 19.93
N ILE A 349 -27.83 -23.71 19.95
CA ILE A 349 -26.41 -24.02 19.73
C ILE A 349 -25.94 -25.03 20.81
N ALA A 350 -26.24 -24.78 22.07
CA ALA A 350 -25.85 -25.66 23.15
C ALA A 350 -26.50 -27.05 23.02
N LEU A 351 -27.76 -27.13 22.56
CA LEU A 351 -28.50 -28.39 22.43
C LEU A 351 -28.08 -29.19 21.19
N VAL A 352 -27.85 -28.53 20.06
CA VAL A 352 -27.61 -29.18 18.76
C VAL A 352 -26.12 -29.42 18.52
N GLU A 353 -25.28 -28.42 18.78
CA GLU A 353 -23.82 -28.47 18.52
C GLU A 353 -23.02 -28.89 19.76
N GLY A 354 -23.63 -28.93 20.94
CA GLY A 354 -22.95 -29.28 22.20
C GLY A 354 -22.00 -28.17 22.70
N VAL A 355 -22.06 -26.97 22.13
CA VAL A 355 -21.19 -25.84 22.50
C VAL A 355 -21.90 -25.00 23.57
N PRO A 356 -21.33 -24.82 24.78
CA PRO A 356 -21.87 -23.91 25.77
C PRO A 356 -21.96 -22.49 25.23
N ALA A 357 -23.15 -21.90 25.24
CA ALA A 357 -23.38 -20.55 24.72
C ALA A 357 -24.15 -19.68 25.71
N VAL A 358 -23.68 -18.45 25.98
CA VAL A 358 -24.23 -17.48 26.91
C VAL A 358 -24.37 -16.13 26.22
N VAL A 359 -25.49 -15.43 26.48
CA VAL A 359 -25.75 -14.08 25.94
C VAL A 359 -25.56 -13.03 27.05
N HIS A 360 -24.81 -12.00 26.70
CA HIS A 360 -24.53 -10.86 27.57
C HIS A 360 -25.11 -9.57 26.95
N THR A 361 -25.57 -8.68 27.82
CA THR A 361 -26.01 -7.33 27.46
C THR A 361 -25.27 -6.34 28.35
N SER A 362 -25.47 -5.03 28.13
CA SER A 362 -24.84 -3.98 28.94
C SER A 362 -24.96 -4.23 30.47
N ALA A 363 -26.09 -4.75 30.94
CA ALA A 363 -26.34 -5.07 32.34
C ALA A 363 -25.58 -6.27 32.88
N THR A 364 -25.14 -7.20 32.01
CA THR A 364 -24.56 -8.50 32.41
C THR A 364 -23.08 -8.66 31.97
N LEU A 365 -22.46 -7.63 31.40
CA LEU A 365 -21.06 -7.67 30.97
C LEU A 365 -20.10 -8.05 32.11
N HIS A 366 -20.42 -7.70 33.37
CA HIS A 366 -19.57 -8.02 34.51
C HIS A 366 -19.40 -9.54 34.73
N HIS A 367 -20.33 -10.39 34.26
CA HIS A 367 -20.18 -11.85 34.30
C HIS A 367 -19.03 -12.35 33.43
N LEU A 368 -18.57 -11.58 32.43
CA LEU A 368 -17.39 -11.93 31.62
C LEU A 368 -16.09 -11.95 32.45
N LEU A 369 -16.06 -11.29 33.63
CA LEU A 369 -14.93 -11.39 34.56
C LEU A 369 -14.74 -12.81 35.14
N GLU A 370 -15.82 -13.60 35.21
CA GLU A 370 -15.87 -14.92 35.82
C GLU A 370 -15.58 -16.09 34.85
N LEU A 371 -15.10 -15.76 33.60
CA LEU A 371 -14.78 -16.80 32.60
C LEU A 371 -13.75 -17.79 33.14
N GLU A 372 -14.09 -19.10 33.07
CA GLU A 372 -13.25 -20.21 33.50
C GLU A 372 -12.63 -20.96 32.31
N ALA A 373 -11.89 -20.26 31.48
CA ALA A 373 -11.15 -20.85 30.36
C ALA A 373 -9.66 -20.53 30.46
N ASP A 374 -8.81 -21.29 29.81
CA ASP A 374 -7.36 -21.05 29.80
C ASP A 374 -7.00 -19.83 28.97
N TYR A 375 -7.75 -19.61 27.91
CA TYR A 375 -7.64 -18.46 27.01
C TYR A 375 -8.99 -17.78 26.80
N VAL A 376 -8.93 -16.48 26.49
CA VAL A 376 -10.09 -15.69 26.04
C VAL A 376 -9.81 -15.20 24.62
N HIS A 377 -10.72 -15.50 23.70
CA HIS A 377 -10.67 -15.02 22.33
C HIS A 377 -11.72 -13.91 22.13
N LEU A 378 -11.25 -12.73 21.81
CA LEU A 378 -12.10 -11.56 21.48
C LEU A 378 -12.29 -11.50 19.97
N MET A 379 -13.53 -11.34 19.51
CA MET A 379 -13.87 -11.28 18.09
C MET A 379 -14.93 -10.22 17.80
N ASP A 380 -14.74 -9.46 16.73
CA ASP A 380 -15.76 -8.55 16.19
C ASP A 380 -16.86 -9.35 15.49
N GLY A 381 -18.12 -9.10 15.84
CA GLY A 381 -19.29 -9.77 15.28
C GLY A 381 -19.51 -9.57 13.77
N ARG A 382 -18.75 -8.65 13.15
CA ARG A 382 -18.73 -8.42 11.70
C ARG A 382 -17.70 -9.27 10.96
N SER A 383 -17.05 -10.19 11.64
CA SER A 383 -16.00 -11.03 11.08
C SER A 383 -16.41 -12.50 11.07
N VAL A 384 -15.75 -13.28 10.23
CA VAL A 384 -15.87 -14.72 10.17
C VAL A 384 -14.48 -15.35 10.35
N ALA A 385 -14.39 -16.41 11.11
CA ALA A 385 -13.15 -17.12 11.40
C ALA A 385 -12.97 -18.31 10.45
N ASP A 386 -11.73 -18.60 10.06
CA ASP A 386 -11.38 -19.88 9.45
C ASP A 386 -11.37 -20.98 10.51
N ASN A 387 -11.60 -22.21 10.12
CA ASN A 387 -11.82 -23.34 11.05
C ASN A 387 -10.66 -23.61 12.02
N ASP A 388 -9.46 -23.14 11.70
CA ASP A 388 -8.24 -23.39 12.49
C ASP A 388 -7.82 -22.21 13.38
N LEU A 389 -8.57 -21.10 13.40
CA LEU A 389 -8.19 -19.89 14.12
C LEU A 389 -7.93 -20.16 15.61
N LEU A 390 -8.87 -20.85 16.28
CA LEU A 390 -8.75 -21.12 17.72
C LEU A 390 -7.61 -22.09 18.04
N SER A 391 -7.40 -23.11 17.21
CA SER A 391 -6.30 -24.06 17.36
C SER A 391 -4.95 -23.38 17.17
N ALA A 392 -4.80 -22.56 16.13
CA ALA A 392 -3.56 -21.82 15.86
C ALA A 392 -3.22 -20.79 16.97
N ALA A 393 -4.24 -20.18 17.57
CA ALA A 393 -4.06 -19.25 18.67
C ALA A 393 -3.60 -19.94 19.95
N ALA A 394 -4.23 -21.08 20.29
CA ALA A 394 -3.87 -21.87 21.46
C ALA A 394 -2.46 -22.47 21.32
N GLU A 395 -2.14 -23.04 20.14
CA GLU A 395 -0.81 -23.57 19.83
C GLU A 395 0.27 -22.51 20.00
N PHE A 396 0.09 -21.33 19.40
CA PHE A 396 1.04 -20.22 19.53
C PHE A 396 1.28 -19.85 21.00
N LEU A 397 0.21 -19.70 21.78
CA LEU A 397 0.35 -19.31 23.18
C LEU A 397 0.96 -20.43 24.04
N ASP A 398 0.72 -21.70 23.75
CA ASP A 398 1.36 -22.81 24.45
C ASP A 398 2.85 -22.92 24.15
N GLU A 399 3.25 -22.72 22.90
CA GLU A 399 4.66 -22.74 22.49
C GLU A 399 5.43 -21.51 22.94
N GLN A 400 4.81 -20.34 22.89
CA GLN A 400 5.43 -19.04 23.13
C GLN A 400 5.05 -18.48 24.52
N LEU A 401 5.60 -19.07 25.58
CA LEU A 401 5.23 -18.76 26.97
C LEU A 401 5.45 -17.31 27.39
N GLY A 402 6.32 -16.59 26.70
CA GLY A 402 6.59 -15.16 26.97
C GLY A 402 5.47 -14.22 26.50
N PHE A 403 4.61 -14.66 25.58
CA PHE A 403 3.52 -13.83 25.05
C PHE A 403 2.23 -14.01 25.86
N SER A 404 1.55 -12.90 26.11
CA SER A 404 0.27 -12.88 26.81
C SER A 404 -0.94 -12.86 25.87
N ALA A 405 -0.74 -12.52 24.61
CA ALA A 405 -1.78 -12.51 23.58
C ALA A 405 -1.19 -12.76 22.19
N VAL A 406 -2.06 -13.11 21.23
CA VAL A 406 -1.72 -13.26 19.81
C VAL A 406 -2.85 -12.76 18.93
N TYR A 407 -2.49 -12.14 17.80
CA TYR A 407 -3.40 -11.77 16.70
C TYR A 407 -2.86 -12.28 15.36
N PHE A 408 -3.74 -12.23 14.34
CA PHE A 408 -3.50 -12.80 13.02
C PHE A 408 -3.77 -11.75 11.94
N ASP A 409 -3.30 -12.03 10.73
CA ASP A 409 -3.70 -11.30 9.54
C ASP A 409 -5.18 -11.53 9.23
N GLU A 410 -5.77 -10.62 8.48
CA GLU A 410 -7.16 -10.71 8.05
C GLU A 410 -7.32 -10.23 6.60
N ASP A 411 -8.48 -10.47 6.02
CA ASP A 411 -8.87 -9.94 4.72
C ASP A 411 -10.35 -9.51 4.72
N VAL A 412 -10.88 -9.20 3.55
CA VAL A 412 -12.28 -8.82 3.37
C VAL A 412 -12.98 -9.88 2.54
N LEU A 413 -14.15 -10.30 3.02
CA LEU A 413 -15.05 -11.22 2.33
C LEU A 413 -16.10 -10.44 1.55
N GLU A 414 -15.97 -10.41 0.22
CA GLU A 414 -16.94 -9.81 -0.69
C GLU A 414 -17.94 -10.85 -1.20
N ALA A 415 -19.21 -10.48 -1.25
CA ALA A 415 -20.24 -11.31 -1.87
C ALA A 415 -20.11 -11.22 -3.41
N GLU A 416 -20.04 -12.37 -4.07
CA GLU A 416 -20.01 -12.49 -5.53
C GLU A 416 -21.16 -13.40 -6.01
N GLY A 417 -22.33 -12.83 -6.22
CA GLY A 417 -23.54 -13.60 -6.53
C GLY A 417 -23.93 -14.58 -5.43
N SER A 418 -23.83 -15.90 -5.69
CA SER A 418 -24.10 -16.97 -4.72
C SER A 418 -22.84 -17.45 -4.00
N SER A 419 -21.66 -16.93 -4.34
CA SER A 419 -20.36 -17.24 -3.74
C SER A 419 -19.79 -16.03 -2.99
N SER A 420 -18.67 -16.22 -2.32
CA SER A 420 -17.90 -15.16 -1.70
C SER A 420 -16.44 -15.24 -2.14
N ARG A 421 -15.79 -14.07 -2.27
CA ARG A 421 -14.39 -13.94 -2.64
C ARG A 421 -13.63 -13.21 -1.55
N ARG A 422 -12.43 -13.68 -1.22
CA ARG A 422 -11.51 -13.02 -0.29
C ARG A 422 -10.67 -12.01 -1.05
N VAL A 423 -10.63 -10.78 -0.56
CA VAL A 423 -9.96 -9.63 -1.19
C VAL A 423 -9.31 -8.74 -0.14
N SER A 424 -8.52 -7.77 -0.56
CA SER A 424 -7.97 -6.70 0.29
C SER A 424 -7.31 -7.26 1.57
N PRO A 425 -6.27 -8.11 1.45
CA PRO A 425 -5.61 -8.67 2.62
C PRO A 425 -5.05 -7.55 3.48
N GLN A 426 -5.09 -7.75 4.80
CA GLN A 426 -4.46 -6.90 5.79
C GLN A 426 -3.34 -7.72 6.46
N PHE A 427 -2.17 -7.72 5.82
CA PHE A 427 -0.95 -8.32 6.35
C PHE A 427 -0.32 -7.35 7.33
N LYS A 428 -0.46 -7.66 8.61
CA LYS A 428 -0.11 -6.79 9.72
C LYS A 428 1.39 -6.87 10.04
N SER A 429 1.93 -5.85 10.68
CA SER A 429 3.23 -5.93 11.33
C SER A 429 3.14 -6.71 12.64
N ASP A 430 4.27 -7.12 13.19
CA ASP A 430 4.34 -7.46 14.60
C ASP A 430 3.91 -6.25 15.44
N PHE A 431 3.68 -6.48 16.74
CA PHE A 431 3.05 -5.48 17.59
C PHE A 431 3.83 -4.14 17.62
N ASP A 432 3.14 -3.09 17.24
CA ASP A 432 3.62 -1.71 17.22
C ASP A 432 2.63 -0.79 17.94
N ALA A 433 2.96 -0.44 19.18
CA ALA A 433 2.11 0.43 20.00
C ALA A 433 1.94 1.83 19.40
N ASP A 434 2.96 2.37 18.69
CA ASP A 434 2.90 3.70 18.08
C ASP A 434 1.93 3.73 16.90
N LEU A 435 1.91 2.66 16.10
CA LEU A 435 0.92 2.46 15.05
C LEU A 435 -0.49 2.25 15.64
N LEU A 436 -0.60 1.43 16.70
CA LEU A 436 -1.89 1.11 17.32
C LEU A 436 -2.57 2.34 17.92
N LEU A 437 -1.82 3.29 18.46
CA LEU A 437 -2.37 4.55 18.95
C LEU A 437 -3.09 5.37 17.85
N GLN A 438 -2.71 5.20 16.60
CA GLN A 438 -3.29 5.94 15.47
C GLN A 438 -4.35 5.15 14.73
N GLU A 439 -4.15 3.83 14.60
CA GLU A 439 -5.00 2.93 13.82
C GLU A 439 -5.26 1.64 14.61
N PRO A 440 -6.51 1.17 14.76
CA PRO A 440 -6.82 -0.09 15.45
C PRO A 440 -6.45 -1.31 14.60
N TYR A 441 -5.18 -1.40 14.17
CA TYR A 441 -4.70 -2.35 13.17
C TYR A 441 -4.64 -3.81 13.65
N VAL A 442 -4.68 -4.07 14.96
CA VAL A 442 -4.80 -5.44 15.48
C VAL A 442 -6.02 -6.13 14.87
N GLY A 443 -7.06 -5.36 14.56
CA GLY A 443 -8.15 -5.79 13.70
C GLY A 443 -9.26 -6.50 14.43
N SER A 444 -9.76 -7.59 13.82
CA SER A 444 -11.04 -8.18 14.18
C SER A 444 -10.98 -9.19 15.31
N SER A 445 -9.78 -9.68 15.68
CA SER A 445 -9.68 -10.63 16.81
C SER A 445 -8.33 -10.56 17.54
N LEU A 446 -8.36 -11.02 18.79
CA LEU A 446 -7.21 -11.18 19.65
C LEU A 446 -7.48 -12.34 20.63
N THR A 447 -6.55 -13.28 20.76
CA THR A 447 -6.59 -14.30 21.80
C THR A 447 -5.60 -13.96 22.89
N LEU A 448 -6.02 -14.03 24.15
CA LEU A 448 -5.18 -13.69 25.29
C LEU A 448 -5.26 -14.74 26.40
N ARG A 449 -4.20 -14.82 27.22
CA ARG A 449 -4.18 -15.68 28.40
C ARG A 449 -5.20 -15.24 29.44
N ARG A 450 -5.86 -16.18 30.08
CA ARG A 450 -6.83 -15.93 31.16
C ARG A 450 -6.24 -15.06 32.27
N SER A 451 -4.96 -15.19 32.57
CA SER A 451 -4.29 -14.40 33.63
C SER A 451 -4.33 -12.89 33.38
N ALA A 452 -4.34 -12.44 32.13
CA ALA A 452 -4.42 -11.03 31.77
C ALA A 452 -5.87 -10.51 31.62
N TRP A 453 -6.84 -11.41 31.51
CA TRP A 453 -8.23 -11.07 31.19
C TRP A 453 -8.91 -10.12 32.20
N PRO A 454 -8.80 -10.28 33.54
CA PRO A 454 -9.51 -9.41 34.48
C PRO A 454 -9.14 -7.93 34.33
N THR A 455 -7.88 -7.66 34.09
CA THR A 455 -7.39 -6.29 33.93
C THR A 455 -7.81 -5.71 32.57
N VAL A 456 -7.71 -6.51 31.50
CA VAL A 456 -8.18 -6.12 30.17
C VAL A 456 -9.68 -5.80 30.20
N MET A 457 -10.50 -6.70 30.78
CA MET A 457 -11.95 -6.54 30.82
C MET A 457 -12.41 -5.24 31.46
N THR A 458 -11.70 -4.76 32.48
CA THR A 458 -12.06 -3.51 33.18
C THR A 458 -11.82 -2.24 32.33
N SER A 459 -11.03 -2.34 31.29
CA SER A 459 -10.70 -1.21 30.39
C SER A 459 -11.46 -1.24 29.06
N LEU A 460 -12.24 -2.31 28.76
CA LEU A 460 -12.92 -2.46 27.50
C LEU A 460 -14.25 -1.68 27.41
N ASP A 461 -14.43 -1.01 26.28
CA ASP A 461 -15.72 -0.54 25.78
C ASP A 461 -16.16 -1.43 24.62
N PHE A 462 -17.14 -2.29 24.88
CA PHE A 462 -17.72 -3.12 23.84
C PHE A 462 -18.38 -2.24 22.76
N GLY A 463 -18.26 -2.65 21.51
CA GLY A 463 -18.71 -1.90 20.34
C GLY A 463 -17.64 -0.98 19.71
N VAL A 464 -16.42 -0.87 20.28
CA VAL A 464 -15.35 -0.01 19.73
C VAL A 464 -14.03 -0.78 19.63
N SER A 465 -13.79 -1.44 18.50
CA SER A 465 -12.51 -2.12 18.21
C SER A 465 -11.93 -2.89 19.40
N VAL A 466 -12.75 -3.74 20.01
CA VAL A 466 -12.47 -4.44 21.27
C VAL A 466 -11.11 -5.18 21.27
N PRO A 467 -10.72 -5.92 20.21
CA PRO A 467 -9.41 -6.56 20.17
C PRO A 467 -8.23 -5.58 20.24
N SER A 468 -8.32 -4.46 19.52
CA SER A 468 -7.29 -3.42 19.54
C SER A 468 -7.22 -2.69 20.88
N ALA A 469 -8.37 -2.43 21.53
CA ALA A 469 -8.44 -1.83 22.85
C ALA A 469 -7.82 -2.75 23.93
N ALA A 470 -8.08 -4.07 23.81
CA ALA A 470 -7.45 -5.08 24.65
C ALA A 470 -5.93 -5.11 24.49
N ALA A 471 -5.45 -4.98 23.26
CA ALA A 471 -4.00 -4.92 22.98
C ALA A 471 -3.34 -3.67 23.60
N LEU A 472 -3.98 -2.49 23.54
CA LEU A 472 -3.49 -1.30 24.27
C LEU A 472 -3.43 -1.52 25.77
N SER A 473 -4.46 -2.13 26.35
CA SER A 473 -4.49 -2.44 27.79
C SER A 473 -3.38 -3.40 28.21
N LEU A 474 -3.06 -4.36 27.38
CA LEU A 474 -1.95 -5.31 27.60
C LEU A 474 -0.59 -4.59 27.53
N ASP A 475 -0.38 -3.74 26.51
CA ASP A 475 0.87 -2.96 26.35
C ASP A 475 1.11 -2.04 27.55
N ALA A 476 0.07 -1.37 28.07
CA ALA A 476 0.14 -0.54 29.26
C ALA A 476 0.68 -1.27 30.51
N GLN A 477 0.45 -2.57 30.55
CA GLN A 477 0.87 -3.44 31.66
C GLN A 477 2.22 -4.13 31.39
N GLY A 478 2.86 -3.87 30.26
CA GLY A 478 4.14 -4.46 29.85
C GLY A 478 4.02 -5.90 29.35
N HIS A 479 2.82 -6.35 28.95
CA HIS A 479 2.64 -7.66 28.35
C HIS A 479 3.14 -7.71 26.91
N LEU A 480 3.76 -8.81 26.52
CA LEU A 480 4.14 -9.06 25.12
C LEU A 480 2.94 -9.59 24.33
N ILE A 481 2.73 -9.02 23.16
CA ILE A 481 1.67 -9.38 22.22
C ILE A 481 2.32 -9.94 20.95
N GLY A 482 1.98 -11.17 20.59
CA GLY A 482 2.50 -11.85 19.42
C GLY A 482 1.62 -11.61 18.19
N HIS A 483 2.23 -11.76 17.03
CA HIS A 483 1.58 -11.79 15.74
C HIS A 483 1.99 -13.04 14.98
N LYS A 484 1.05 -13.70 14.31
CA LYS A 484 1.33 -14.79 13.38
C LYS A 484 0.80 -14.41 11.99
N ALA A 485 1.69 -14.35 11.01
CA ALA A 485 1.39 -13.90 9.64
C ALA A 485 0.58 -14.94 8.85
N LEU A 486 -0.58 -15.29 9.37
CA LEU A 486 -1.56 -16.20 8.76
C LEU A 486 -2.91 -15.49 8.65
N VAL A 487 -3.55 -15.59 7.49
CA VAL A 487 -4.90 -15.03 7.28
C VAL A 487 -5.93 -16.09 7.72
N LEU A 488 -6.38 -16.00 8.97
CA LEU A 488 -7.31 -16.94 9.59
C LEU A 488 -8.70 -16.34 9.88
N GLN A 489 -8.97 -15.16 9.37
CA GLN A 489 -10.26 -14.49 9.51
C GLN A 489 -10.52 -13.52 8.38
N SER A 490 -11.81 -13.26 8.11
CA SER A 490 -12.24 -12.28 7.14
C SER A 490 -13.25 -11.32 7.75
N ARG A 491 -13.13 -10.03 7.42
CA ARG A 491 -14.19 -9.05 7.70
C ARG A 491 -15.24 -9.12 6.61
N GLN A 492 -16.50 -9.13 7.00
CA GLN A 492 -17.60 -9.06 6.03
C GLN A 492 -17.64 -7.66 5.42
N ALA A 493 -17.65 -7.60 4.08
CA ALA A 493 -17.70 -6.32 3.37
C ALA A 493 -18.93 -5.53 3.76
N GLU A 494 -18.76 -4.28 4.15
CA GLU A 494 -19.84 -3.36 4.50
C GLU A 494 -19.58 -1.96 3.99
N VAL A 495 -20.69 -1.21 3.83
CA VAL A 495 -20.67 0.22 3.57
C VAL A 495 -19.95 0.94 4.72
N ALA A 496 -18.96 1.75 4.36
CA ALA A 496 -18.06 2.42 5.27
C ALA A 496 -18.77 3.21 6.39
N VAL A 497 -18.73 2.67 7.60
CA VAL A 497 -18.87 3.49 8.82
C VAL A 497 -17.47 3.85 9.27
N SER A 498 -17.17 5.15 9.38
CA SER A 498 -15.83 5.62 9.76
C SER A 498 -15.53 5.27 11.24
N PRO A 499 -14.65 4.33 11.54
CA PRO A 499 -14.34 3.93 12.94
C PRO A 499 -13.39 4.91 13.64
N VAL A 500 -12.88 5.93 12.94
CA VAL A 500 -11.76 6.77 13.40
C VAL A 500 -12.12 7.65 14.60
N GLN A 501 -13.34 8.19 14.68
CA GLN A 501 -13.73 9.08 15.78
C GLN A 501 -13.87 8.33 17.13
N ASP A 502 -14.37 7.10 17.09
CA ASP A 502 -14.55 6.28 18.29
C ASP A 502 -13.19 5.81 18.85
N TRP A 503 -12.24 5.51 17.96
CA TRP A 503 -10.90 5.09 18.37
C TRP A 503 -10.13 6.18 19.12
N ALA A 504 -10.25 7.45 18.72
CA ALA A 504 -9.66 8.58 19.44
C ALA A 504 -10.11 8.65 20.91
N GLY A 505 -11.35 8.30 21.21
CA GLY A 505 -11.89 8.21 22.57
C GLY A 505 -11.19 7.13 23.41
N VAL A 506 -11.00 5.93 22.83
CA VAL A 506 -10.27 4.82 23.48
C VAL A 506 -8.82 5.22 23.75
N VAL A 507 -8.14 5.80 22.76
CA VAL A 507 -6.75 6.25 22.89
C VAL A 507 -6.60 7.37 23.92
N SER A 508 -7.51 8.34 23.95
CA SER A 508 -7.50 9.42 24.97
C SER A 508 -7.58 8.87 26.39
N ARG A 509 -8.43 7.88 26.62
CA ARG A 509 -8.55 7.19 27.90
C ARG A 509 -7.26 6.45 28.25
N TYR A 510 -6.76 5.63 27.32
CA TYR A 510 -5.50 4.92 27.49
C TYR A 510 -4.34 5.83 27.87
N LEU A 511 -4.14 6.94 27.14
CA LEU A 511 -3.07 7.89 27.41
C LEU A 511 -3.19 8.51 28.80
N LYS A 512 -4.42 8.88 29.21
CA LYS A 512 -4.71 9.42 30.53
C LYS A 512 -4.45 8.41 31.66
N GLU A 513 -4.93 7.18 31.51
CA GLU A 513 -4.77 6.11 32.50
C GLU A 513 -3.31 5.67 32.62
N SER A 514 -2.57 5.69 31.53
CA SER A 514 -1.13 5.40 31.49
C SER A 514 -0.26 6.58 31.98
N GLY A 515 -0.86 7.72 32.31
CA GLY A 515 -0.13 8.91 32.76
C GLY A 515 0.76 9.54 31.69
N LEU A 516 0.45 9.28 30.40
CA LEU A 516 1.20 9.78 29.27
C LEU A 516 0.69 11.17 28.87
N ASP A 517 1.60 12.15 28.80
CA ASP A 517 1.26 13.53 28.42
C ASP A 517 1.21 13.65 26.89
N ALA A 518 0.12 13.14 26.33
CA ALA A 518 -0.15 13.17 24.90
C ALA A 518 -1.66 13.23 24.64
N CYS A 519 -2.05 13.68 23.45
CA CYS A 519 -3.44 13.70 23.04
C CYS A 519 -3.59 13.32 21.56
N PRO A 520 -4.64 12.55 21.21
CA PRO A 520 -5.00 12.33 19.81
C PRO A 520 -5.63 13.61 19.26
N ILE A 521 -5.22 13.98 18.05
CA ILE A 521 -5.80 15.07 17.28
C ILE A 521 -6.19 14.56 15.90
N MET A 522 -7.31 15.06 15.39
CA MET A 522 -7.72 14.82 14.01
C MET A 522 -7.09 15.90 13.15
N GLU A 523 -6.00 15.58 12.48
CA GLU A 523 -5.40 16.47 11.49
C GLU A 523 -5.71 15.97 10.09
N PRO A 524 -6.11 16.88 9.15
CA PRO A 524 -6.10 16.51 7.73
C PRO A 524 -4.66 16.19 7.34
N ASP A 525 -4.44 15.04 6.72
CA ASP A 525 -3.13 14.74 6.13
C ASP A 525 -2.84 15.79 5.05
N ILE A 526 -1.78 16.58 5.23
CA ILE A 526 -1.40 17.67 4.33
C ILE A 526 -1.13 17.17 2.90
N LEU A 527 -0.86 15.89 2.75
CA LEU A 527 -0.50 15.25 1.48
C LEU A 527 -1.53 14.21 0.99
N ALA A 528 -2.50 13.80 1.83
CA ALA A 528 -3.56 12.88 1.44
C ALA A 528 -4.82 13.60 0.90
N ALA A 529 -5.69 12.84 0.26
CA ALA A 529 -7.00 13.35 -0.16
C ALA A 529 -7.75 13.95 1.05
N PRO A 530 -8.49 15.07 0.88
CA PRO A 530 -9.14 15.80 1.98
C PRO A 530 -10.14 14.98 2.83
N SER A 531 -10.44 13.75 2.43
CA SER A 531 -11.38 12.85 3.11
C SER A 531 -10.75 11.88 4.10
N SER A 532 -9.42 11.76 4.14
CA SER A 532 -8.75 10.85 5.08
C SER A 532 -8.33 11.60 6.36
N HIS A 533 -9.16 11.52 7.38
CA HIS A 533 -8.80 11.98 8.71
C HIS A 533 -8.18 10.81 9.46
N ARG A 534 -6.95 11.01 9.99
CA ARG A 534 -6.25 10.04 10.81
C ARG A 534 -5.98 10.61 12.20
N ASN A 535 -5.93 9.76 13.20
CA ASN A 535 -5.49 10.16 14.53
C ASN A 535 -3.98 10.40 14.51
N ARG A 536 -3.56 11.65 14.75
CA ARG A 536 -2.18 11.96 15.10
C ARG A 536 -2.07 12.01 16.61
N ILE A 537 -1.05 11.40 17.19
CA ILE A 537 -0.76 11.54 18.61
C ILE A 537 0.25 12.67 18.80
N ARG A 538 -0.22 13.75 19.37
CA ARG A 538 0.64 14.90 19.73
C ARG A 538 1.16 14.71 21.15
N TRP A 539 2.45 14.46 21.27
CA TRP A 539 3.14 14.35 22.55
C TRP A 539 3.47 15.74 23.09
N ALA A 540 3.29 15.93 24.40
CA ALA A 540 3.63 17.19 25.03
C ALA A 540 5.15 17.40 25.02
N LEU A 541 5.55 18.62 24.71
CA LEU A 541 6.93 19.04 24.78
C LEU A 541 7.08 20.00 25.96
N THR A 542 8.00 19.68 26.88
CA THR A 542 8.29 20.51 28.05
C THR A 542 8.82 21.89 27.62
N SER A 543 8.45 22.93 28.29
CA SER A 543 8.95 24.28 27.99
C SER A 543 10.47 24.34 28.17
N GLY A 544 11.17 24.99 27.23
CA GLY A 544 12.62 25.19 27.30
C GLY A 544 13.45 24.09 26.65
N VAL A 545 12.84 23.05 26.05
CA VAL A 545 13.55 22.06 25.25
C VAL A 545 14.34 22.76 24.14
N ARG A 546 15.58 22.35 23.98
CA ARG A 546 16.48 22.85 22.95
C ARG A 546 16.84 21.72 21.97
N VAL A 547 16.86 22.05 20.69
CA VAL A 547 17.19 21.12 19.60
C VAL A 547 18.41 21.63 18.88
N SER A 548 19.49 20.83 18.85
CA SER A 548 20.68 21.13 18.05
C SER A 548 20.55 20.46 16.69
N VAL A 549 20.36 21.29 15.66
CA VAL A 549 20.34 20.86 14.26
C VAL A 549 21.76 20.89 13.72
N ILE A 550 22.28 19.75 13.26
CA ILE A 550 23.66 19.59 12.79
C ILE A 550 23.64 19.37 11.29
N VAL A 551 24.34 20.25 10.56
CA VAL A 551 24.35 20.27 9.08
C VAL A 551 25.80 20.23 8.58
N PRO A 552 26.34 19.06 8.20
CA PRO A 552 27.62 18.99 7.52
C PRO A 552 27.54 19.56 6.10
N THR A 553 28.55 20.34 5.71
CA THR A 553 28.61 20.95 4.37
C THR A 553 30.04 21.17 3.89
N ARG A 554 30.18 21.25 2.57
CA ARG A 554 31.38 21.73 1.89
C ARG A 554 30.98 22.53 0.68
N ASP A 555 31.29 23.85 0.69
CA ASP A 555 30.83 24.73 -0.38
C ASP A 555 29.30 24.60 -0.62
N ARG A 556 28.80 24.51 -1.84
CA ARG A 556 27.41 24.26 -2.24
C ARG A 556 26.38 25.17 -1.55
N LEU A 557 26.66 26.48 -1.59
CA LEU A 557 25.74 27.50 -1.05
C LEU A 557 24.36 27.44 -1.71
N ASP A 558 24.29 26.96 -2.96
CA ASP A 558 23.04 26.70 -3.70
C ASP A 558 22.10 25.69 -3.00
N LEU A 559 22.65 24.78 -2.20
CA LEU A 559 21.90 23.81 -1.41
C LEU A 559 21.75 24.26 0.05
N LEU A 560 22.85 24.72 0.65
CA LEU A 560 22.88 25.07 2.06
C LEU A 560 21.93 26.23 2.40
N ARG A 561 21.90 27.29 1.59
CA ARG A 561 21.07 28.47 1.85
C ARG A 561 19.58 28.12 1.89
N PRO A 562 18.98 27.42 0.89
CA PRO A 562 17.58 26.99 0.97
C PRO A 562 17.30 26.07 2.17
N CYS A 563 18.24 25.20 2.53
CA CYS A 563 18.15 24.37 3.73
C CYS A 563 17.98 25.23 4.98
N VAL A 564 18.94 26.09 5.26
CA VAL A 564 18.96 26.98 6.45
C VAL A 564 17.77 27.92 6.47
N ASP A 565 17.44 28.56 5.34
CA ASP A 565 16.28 29.47 5.22
C ASP A 565 14.97 28.76 5.56
N SER A 566 14.85 27.48 5.19
CA SER A 566 13.65 26.67 5.51
C SER A 566 13.52 26.37 7.01
N LEU A 567 14.63 26.15 7.70
CA LEU A 567 14.64 25.94 9.15
C LEU A 567 14.17 27.19 9.89
N PHE A 568 14.70 28.36 9.54
CA PHE A 568 14.28 29.63 10.15
C PHE A 568 12.84 30.02 9.79
N ARG A 569 12.35 29.66 8.58
CA ARG A 569 10.96 29.92 8.17
C ARG A 569 9.97 29.34 9.16
N PHE A 570 10.22 28.15 9.67
CA PHE A 570 9.32 27.43 10.57
C PHE A 570 9.73 27.52 12.05
N GLU A 571 10.73 28.32 12.41
CA GLU A 571 11.21 28.43 13.78
C GLU A 571 10.10 28.85 14.75
N GLN A 572 9.27 29.84 14.37
CA GLN A 572 8.17 30.35 15.19
C GLN A 572 6.99 29.37 15.35
N ASP A 573 6.90 28.35 14.51
CA ASP A 573 5.88 27.33 14.57
C ASP A 573 6.20 26.23 15.62
N ASN A 574 7.38 26.31 16.23
CA ASN A 574 7.88 25.35 17.20
C ASN A 574 7.97 25.95 18.61
N LYS A 575 7.73 25.11 19.62
CA LYS A 575 7.93 25.44 21.05
C LYS A 575 9.39 25.24 21.48
N ALA A 576 10.04 24.25 20.86
CA ALA A 576 11.46 24.00 21.06
C ALA A 576 12.31 25.14 20.50
N ARG A 577 13.46 25.39 21.12
CA ARG A 577 14.43 26.38 20.66
C ARG A 577 15.49 25.71 19.80
N MET A 578 15.77 26.27 18.63
CA MET A 578 16.78 25.76 17.71
C MET A 578 18.17 26.29 18.08
N GLU A 579 19.16 25.40 18.06
CA GLU A 579 20.56 25.71 17.88
C GLU A 579 20.96 25.10 16.52
N LEU A 580 21.58 25.87 15.65
CA LEU A 580 22.08 25.41 14.37
C LEU A 580 23.61 25.29 14.39
N ILE A 581 24.12 24.10 14.12
CA ILE A 581 25.56 23.82 14.01
C ILE A 581 25.87 23.40 12.58
N ILE A 582 26.56 24.27 11.84
CA ILE A 582 27.06 23.97 10.50
C ILE A 582 28.48 23.44 10.64
N VAL A 583 28.75 22.26 10.12
CA VAL A 583 30.09 21.67 10.11
C VAL A 583 30.72 21.95 8.72
N ASP A 584 31.66 22.88 8.67
CA ASP A 584 32.33 23.30 7.46
C ASP A 584 33.52 22.40 7.14
N HIS A 585 33.40 21.54 6.16
CA HIS A 585 34.47 20.66 5.69
C HIS A 585 35.31 21.38 4.64
N GLU A 586 36.22 22.27 5.10
CA GLU A 586 37.21 22.94 4.25
C GLU A 586 36.58 23.64 3.03
N SER A 587 35.50 24.40 3.21
CA SER A 587 34.91 25.17 2.11
C SER A 587 35.90 26.17 1.57
N THR A 588 35.99 26.31 0.25
CA THR A 588 36.91 27.18 -0.44
C THR A 588 36.21 28.34 -1.16
N ASP A 589 34.93 28.18 -1.49
CA ASP A 589 34.10 29.16 -2.15
C ASP A 589 33.92 30.44 -1.32
N PRO A 590 34.31 31.62 -1.85
CA PRO A 590 34.24 32.89 -1.15
C PRO A 590 32.79 33.28 -0.73
N GLU A 591 31.77 32.93 -1.54
CA GLU A 591 30.38 33.26 -1.26
C GLU A 591 29.86 32.41 -0.07
N THR A 592 30.24 31.14 0.00
CA THR A 592 29.94 30.28 1.12
C THR A 592 30.59 30.79 2.40
N LYS A 593 31.87 31.18 2.37
CA LYS A 593 32.53 31.75 3.53
C LYS A 593 31.90 33.06 4.00
N ALA A 594 31.55 33.97 3.06
CA ALA A 594 30.85 35.19 3.39
C ALA A 594 29.49 34.93 4.03
N TYR A 595 28.76 33.91 3.56
CA TYR A 595 27.48 33.46 4.14
C TYR A 595 27.65 32.95 5.58
N PHE A 596 28.69 32.21 5.86
CA PHE A 596 28.96 31.73 7.24
C PHE A 596 29.18 32.91 8.21
N VAL A 597 29.97 33.91 7.76
CA VAL A 597 30.23 35.11 8.57
C VAL A 597 28.94 35.90 8.84
N ASP A 598 28.14 36.11 7.79
CA ASP A 598 26.85 36.80 7.90
C ASP A 598 25.88 36.06 8.80
N LEU A 599 25.75 34.76 8.63
CA LEU A 599 24.85 33.92 9.40
C LEU A 599 25.20 33.94 10.90
N ALA A 600 26.49 33.76 11.25
CA ALA A 600 26.97 33.80 12.63
C ALA A 600 26.84 35.17 13.27
N ALA A 601 26.94 36.25 12.49
CA ALA A 601 26.78 37.61 12.98
C ALA A 601 25.30 37.96 13.29
N ASN A 602 24.36 37.45 12.49
CA ASN A 602 22.95 37.77 12.58
C ASN A 602 22.15 36.81 13.51
N HIS A 603 22.66 35.62 13.79
CA HIS A 603 21.97 34.60 14.59
C HIS A 603 22.86 34.06 15.70
N ARG A 604 22.50 34.37 16.96
CA ARG A 604 23.30 33.99 18.14
C ARG A 604 23.35 32.49 18.40
N ASP A 605 22.31 31.76 18.01
CA ASP A 605 22.19 30.32 18.20
C ASP A 605 22.71 29.53 16.97
N VAL A 606 23.51 30.19 16.10
CA VAL A 606 24.20 29.55 14.98
C VAL A 606 25.69 29.49 15.24
N ARG A 607 26.28 28.31 15.01
CA ARG A 607 27.73 28.07 15.15
C ARG A 607 28.26 27.40 13.88
N ILE A 608 29.47 27.84 13.45
CA ILE A 608 30.17 27.22 12.35
C ILE A 608 31.37 26.48 12.93
N LEU A 609 31.41 25.16 12.78
CA LEU A 609 32.50 24.32 13.28
C LEU A 609 33.39 23.90 12.08
N PRO A 610 34.67 24.24 12.07
CA PRO A 610 35.58 23.78 11.03
C PRO A 610 35.90 22.29 11.22
N PHE A 611 35.97 21.56 10.11
CA PHE A 611 36.42 20.18 10.07
C PHE A 611 37.48 20.03 8.97
N GLU A 612 38.62 19.47 9.33
CA GLU A 612 39.75 19.24 8.44
C GLU A 612 40.00 17.75 8.22
N GLY A 613 40.45 17.37 7.03
CA GLY A 613 40.87 16.02 6.70
C GLY A 613 39.93 15.27 5.72
N ALA A 614 40.03 13.96 5.68
CA ALA A 614 39.22 13.15 4.76
C ALA A 614 37.72 13.22 5.10
N PHE A 615 36.87 13.27 4.06
CA PHE A 615 35.42 13.30 4.25
C PHE A 615 34.94 12.09 5.07
N ASN A 616 34.34 12.38 6.20
CA ASN A 616 33.76 11.39 7.09
C ASN A 616 32.50 11.97 7.74
N TRP A 617 31.36 11.70 7.14
CA TRP A 617 30.06 12.23 7.58
C TRP A 617 29.77 11.89 9.05
N ALA A 618 30.05 10.64 9.44
CA ALA A 618 29.82 10.16 10.81
C ALA A 618 30.71 10.91 11.82
N LEU A 619 31.99 11.13 11.52
CA LEU A 619 32.89 11.84 12.41
C LEU A 619 32.54 13.32 12.53
N MET A 620 32.16 13.97 11.42
CA MET A 620 31.71 15.37 11.41
C MET A 620 30.52 15.57 12.34
N ASN A 621 29.54 14.69 12.25
CA ASN A 621 28.35 14.71 13.11
C ASN A 621 28.68 14.38 14.58
N ASN A 622 29.58 13.43 14.86
CA ASN A 622 30.04 13.13 16.22
C ASN A 622 30.71 14.33 16.90
N LEU A 623 31.58 15.03 16.15
CA LEU A 623 32.28 16.21 16.68
C LEU A 623 31.30 17.35 16.98
N ALA A 624 30.36 17.59 16.08
CA ALA A 624 29.31 18.58 16.30
C ALA A 624 28.38 18.22 17.45
N ALA A 625 28.03 16.95 17.58
CA ALA A 625 27.21 16.46 18.68
C ALA A 625 27.88 16.62 20.05
N ALA A 626 29.21 16.49 20.11
CA ALA A 626 29.97 16.73 21.35
C ALA A 626 29.96 18.21 21.80
N GLU A 627 29.78 19.12 20.85
CA GLU A 627 29.71 20.58 21.08
C GLU A 627 28.25 21.07 21.26
N ALA A 628 27.27 20.25 20.92
CA ALA A 628 25.86 20.59 20.96
C ALA A 628 25.37 20.75 22.40
N VAL A 629 24.48 21.70 22.65
CA VAL A 629 23.86 21.95 23.95
C VAL A 629 22.37 21.61 24.00
N GLY A 630 21.82 21.07 22.92
CA GLY A 630 20.41 20.68 22.83
C GLY A 630 20.11 19.38 23.57
N ASP A 631 18.89 19.26 24.04
CA ASP A 631 18.35 18.04 24.63
C ASP A 631 18.15 16.95 23.57
N VAL A 632 17.92 17.39 22.32
CA VAL A 632 17.74 16.55 21.12
C VAL A 632 18.71 16.99 20.04
N LEU A 633 19.34 16.03 19.40
CA LEU A 633 20.17 16.22 18.21
C LEU A 633 19.35 15.85 16.97
N VAL A 634 19.38 16.72 15.96
CA VAL A 634 18.83 16.45 14.64
C VAL A 634 19.98 16.47 13.63
N PHE A 635 20.29 15.32 13.05
CA PHE A 635 21.26 15.22 11.96
C PHE A 635 20.53 15.47 10.64
N LEU A 636 21.04 16.43 9.88
CA LEU A 636 20.35 16.92 8.68
C LEU A 636 21.35 17.12 7.52
N ASN A 637 21.05 16.61 6.35
CA ASN A 637 21.82 16.87 5.17
C ASN A 637 21.61 18.33 4.69
N ASN A 638 22.64 18.93 4.09
CA ASN A 638 22.61 20.31 3.59
C ASN A 638 21.73 20.52 2.34
N ASP A 639 21.23 19.45 1.72
CA ASP A 639 20.35 19.44 0.54
C ASP A 639 18.90 19.07 0.88
N THR A 640 18.51 19.31 2.14
CA THR A 640 17.13 19.13 2.61
C THR A 640 16.42 20.47 2.80
N ILE A 641 15.11 20.51 2.59
CA ILE A 641 14.28 21.71 2.76
C ILE A 641 13.05 21.33 3.60
N ALA A 642 12.92 21.90 4.79
CA ALA A 642 11.74 21.70 5.64
C ALA A 642 10.47 22.24 4.97
N VAL A 643 9.37 21.47 5.03
CA VAL A 643 8.08 21.85 4.42
C VAL A 643 6.89 21.78 5.37
N SER A 644 7.03 21.11 6.51
CA SER A 644 5.96 21.04 7.50
C SER A 644 6.20 21.98 8.69
N PRO A 645 5.22 22.83 9.07
CA PRO A 645 5.29 23.60 10.32
C PRO A 645 5.31 22.66 11.52
N GLY A 646 6.01 23.04 12.60
CA GLY A 646 6.10 22.22 13.81
C GLY A 646 6.95 20.95 13.69
N TRP A 647 7.73 20.77 12.61
CA TRP A 647 8.56 19.60 12.35
C TRP A 647 9.55 19.32 13.50
N MET A 648 10.11 20.37 14.10
CA MET A 648 11.10 20.25 15.17
C MET A 648 10.46 19.77 16.48
N ASP A 649 9.29 20.31 16.82
CA ASP A 649 8.51 19.85 17.97
C ASP A 649 8.09 18.37 17.80
N GLU A 650 7.70 17.96 16.59
CA GLU A 650 7.38 16.58 16.28
C GLU A 650 8.57 15.66 16.56
N LEU A 651 9.73 15.95 15.94
CA LEU A 651 10.92 15.11 16.12
C LEU A 651 11.40 15.10 17.58
N ALA A 652 11.41 16.26 18.23
CA ALA A 652 11.87 16.40 19.62
C ALA A 652 10.94 15.67 20.61
N SER A 653 9.63 15.85 20.49
CA SER A 653 8.67 15.22 21.40
C SER A 653 8.69 13.69 21.29
N GLN A 654 8.89 13.14 20.09
CA GLN A 654 9.05 11.71 19.89
C GLN A 654 10.41 11.20 20.44
N ALA A 655 11.52 11.88 20.13
CA ALA A 655 12.86 11.45 20.52
C ALA A 655 13.08 11.46 22.06
N LEU A 656 12.40 12.36 22.78
CA LEU A 656 12.48 12.46 24.23
C LEU A 656 11.67 11.39 24.98
N ARG A 657 10.81 10.65 24.30
CA ARG A 657 10.09 9.52 24.92
C ARG A 657 11.09 8.45 25.38
N PRO A 658 10.94 7.91 26.61
CA PRO A 658 11.90 6.94 27.17
C PRO A 658 12.17 5.73 26.25
N GLN A 659 11.11 5.21 25.61
CA GLN A 659 11.15 4.00 24.79
C GLN A 659 11.64 4.24 23.35
N VAL A 660 11.79 5.50 22.92
CA VAL A 660 12.17 5.86 21.56
C VAL A 660 13.66 6.14 21.48
N GLY A 661 14.37 5.45 20.61
CA GLY A 661 15.77 5.68 20.29
C GLY A 661 15.94 6.78 19.26
N LEU A 662 15.42 6.54 18.08
CA LEU A 662 15.54 7.45 16.94
C LEU A 662 14.19 7.73 16.29
N VAL A 663 14.12 8.90 15.64
CA VAL A 663 12.97 9.32 14.82
C VAL A 663 13.48 9.82 13.48
N GLY A 664 13.01 9.24 12.40
CA GLY A 664 13.26 9.69 11.03
C GLY A 664 12.11 10.50 10.48
N ALA A 665 12.43 11.52 9.70
CA ALA A 665 11.46 12.33 8.98
C ALA A 665 10.99 11.67 7.68
N ARG A 666 9.84 12.09 7.17
CA ARG A 666 9.41 11.80 5.80
C ARG A 666 10.22 12.65 4.82
N LEU A 667 10.83 11.98 3.83
CA LEU A 667 11.53 12.67 2.76
C LEU A 667 10.77 12.51 1.45
N ILE A 668 10.67 13.59 0.69
CA ILE A 668 10.04 13.64 -0.62
C ILE A 668 11.02 14.23 -1.65
N TYR A 669 10.97 13.73 -2.88
CA TYR A 669 11.71 14.29 -3.98
C TYR A 669 11.13 15.64 -4.43
N PRO A 670 11.90 16.48 -5.15
CA PRO A 670 11.39 17.74 -5.66
C PRO A 670 10.19 17.64 -6.60
N ASP A 671 9.97 16.49 -7.22
CA ASP A 671 8.82 16.19 -8.07
C ASP A 671 7.54 15.83 -7.25
N GLY A 672 7.63 15.78 -5.92
CA GLY A 672 6.53 15.45 -5.03
C GLY A 672 6.34 13.96 -4.78
N THR A 673 7.22 13.09 -5.29
CA THR A 673 7.18 11.66 -4.97
C THR A 673 7.89 11.37 -3.65
N LEU A 674 7.47 10.30 -2.96
CA LEU A 674 8.09 9.85 -1.72
C LEU A 674 9.51 9.32 -2.01
N GLN A 675 10.47 9.71 -1.17
CA GLN A 675 11.84 9.21 -1.20
C GLN A 675 12.10 8.23 -0.06
N HIS A 676 11.58 8.55 1.14
CA HIS A 676 11.81 7.76 2.33
C HIS A 676 10.59 7.74 3.24
N GLY A 677 10.01 6.54 3.41
CA GLY A 677 8.98 6.22 4.37
C GLY A 677 9.44 5.26 5.48
N GLY A 678 10.74 5.24 5.81
CA GLY A 678 11.40 4.25 6.66
C GLY A 678 12.11 3.18 5.84
N PHE A 679 12.88 2.32 6.51
CA PHE A 679 13.52 1.17 5.88
C PHE A 679 12.79 -0.13 6.21
N VAL A 680 12.73 -1.02 5.23
CA VAL A 680 12.33 -2.43 5.36
C VAL A 680 13.47 -3.36 4.98
N ALA A 681 13.52 -4.56 5.57
CA ALA A 681 14.53 -5.54 5.23
C ALA A 681 14.34 -6.07 3.82
N ALA A 682 15.43 -6.10 3.04
CA ALA A 682 15.49 -6.70 1.73
C ALA A 682 16.28 -8.02 1.76
N ASP A 683 16.05 -8.90 0.79
CA ASP A 683 16.87 -10.09 0.64
C ASP A 683 18.22 -9.75 -0.03
N LYS A 684 19.25 -10.55 0.30
CA LYS A 684 20.65 -10.26 0.09
C LYS A 684 21.13 -10.32 -1.38
N GLN A 685 20.59 -9.63 -2.34
CA GLN A 685 21.32 -9.63 -3.64
C GLN A 685 22.21 -8.41 -3.83
N ASP A 686 21.77 -7.21 -3.49
CA ASP A 686 22.56 -5.98 -3.66
C ASP A 686 22.30 -4.91 -2.59
N LEU A 687 21.27 -5.05 -1.78
CA LEU A 687 20.85 -4.09 -0.77
C LEU A 687 20.52 -4.82 0.52
N PHE A 688 20.91 -4.20 1.63
CA PHE A 688 20.64 -4.70 2.97
C PHE A 688 19.26 -4.28 3.49
N LEU A 689 18.90 -3.03 3.23
CA LEU A 689 17.60 -2.43 3.50
C LEU A 689 17.14 -1.65 2.27
N ARG A 690 15.84 -1.58 2.08
CA ARG A 690 15.21 -0.73 1.05
C ARG A 690 14.42 0.39 1.70
N HIS A 691 14.46 1.57 1.10
CA HIS A 691 13.53 2.62 1.45
C HIS A 691 12.10 2.19 1.08
N GLU A 692 11.16 2.38 2.00
CA GLU A 692 9.74 2.12 1.75
C GLU A 692 9.14 3.28 0.96
N GLY A 693 8.38 2.97 -0.10
CA GLY A 693 7.55 3.91 -0.86
C GLY A 693 8.30 4.78 -1.87
N VAL A 694 9.54 4.45 -2.25
CA VAL A 694 10.30 5.24 -3.24
C VAL A 694 9.53 5.40 -4.54
N GLY A 695 9.39 6.64 -5.01
CA GLY A 695 8.77 6.98 -6.29
C GLY A 695 7.24 6.98 -6.29
N VAL A 696 6.56 6.58 -5.20
CA VAL A 696 5.09 6.73 -5.13
C VAL A 696 4.72 8.20 -4.90
N PRO A 697 3.54 8.67 -5.33
CA PRO A 697 3.10 10.04 -5.04
C PRO A 697 3.17 10.34 -3.54
N GLY A 698 3.67 11.52 -3.15
CA GLY A 698 3.80 11.91 -1.74
C GLY A 698 2.46 11.94 -0.97
N CYS A 699 1.33 12.02 -1.70
CA CYS A 699 -0.02 11.87 -1.14
C CYS A 699 -0.51 10.42 -1.02
N ASP A 700 0.28 9.43 -1.46
CA ASP A 700 -0.06 8.02 -1.33
C ASP A 700 0.13 7.58 0.12
N GLY A 701 -0.94 7.08 0.74
CA GLY A 701 -0.91 6.58 2.11
C GLY A 701 -0.07 5.30 2.29
N GLY A 702 0.34 4.65 1.20
CA GLY A 702 1.01 3.36 1.23
C GLY A 702 0.10 2.20 1.65
N TYR A 703 0.67 1.01 1.73
CA TYR A 703 -0.06 -0.17 2.17
C TYR A 703 -0.61 0.03 3.59
N LEU A 704 -1.94 -0.13 3.76
CA LEU A 704 -2.66 0.12 5.02
C LEU A 704 -2.38 1.50 5.66
N GLY A 705 -2.03 2.49 4.86
CA GLY A 705 -1.81 3.85 5.34
C GLY A 705 -0.47 4.11 6.01
N ARG A 706 0.51 3.23 5.86
CA ARG A 706 1.81 3.26 6.54
C ARG A 706 2.63 4.53 6.32
N HIS A 707 2.46 5.20 5.17
CA HIS A 707 3.18 6.45 4.88
C HIS A 707 2.61 7.68 5.61
N ALA A 708 1.41 7.56 6.18
CA ALA A 708 0.67 8.68 6.78
C ALA A 708 0.56 8.62 8.32
N VAL A 709 1.22 7.67 8.97
CA VAL A 709 1.18 7.45 10.42
C VAL A 709 2.57 7.30 11.02
N VAL A 710 2.73 7.68 12.30
CA VAL A 710 3.95 7.36 13.06
C VAL A 710 3.94 5.87 13.36
N ARG A 711 5.05 5.21 13.07
CA ARG A 711 5.21 3.77 13.28
C ARG A 711 6.68 3.39 13.44
N GLN A 712 6.92 2.21 13.93
CA GLN A 712 8.25 1.66 13.94
C GLN A 712 8.73 1.28 12.53
N ALA A 713 10.03 1.37 12.32
CA ALA A 713 10.74 0.93 11.11
C ALA A 713 12.02 0.19 11.50
N MET A 714 12.56 -0.62 10.61
CA MET A 714 13.86 -1.28 10.85
C MET A 714 14.97 -0.28 11.10
N ALA A 715 15.01 0.76 10.28
CA ALA A 715 15.91 1.90 10.41
C ALA A 715 15.30 3.14 9.73
N VAL A 716 15.93 4.30 9.95
CA VAL A 716 15.63 5.58 9.28
C VAL A 716 16.90 6.20 8.75
N THR A 717 16.79 7.05 7.73
CA THR A 717 17.96 7.61 7.04
C THR A 717 18.58 8.79 7.79
N GLY A 718 19.91 8.88 7.74
CA GLY A 718 20.69 10.02 8.25
C GLY A 718 20.45 11.34 7.53
N ALA A 719 19.73 11.35 6.41
CA ALA A 719 19.40 12.60 5.71
C ALA A 719 18.54 13.55 6.57
N CYS A 720 17.67 13.01 7.43
CA CYS A 720 16.98 13.73 8.52
C CYS A 720 16.57 12.75 9.61
N MET A 721 17.30 12.71 10.72
CA MET A 721 16.98 11.89 11.89
C MET A 721 17.22 12.62 13.20
N ALA A 722 16.43 12.29 14.22
CA ALA A 722 16.52 12.87 15.56
C ALA A 722 16.75 11.82 16.63
N ILE A 723 17.49 12.17 17.67
CA ILE A 723 17.75 11.35 18.84
C ILE A 723 17.94 12.24 20.08
N ALA A 724 17.52 11.81 21.25
CA ALA A 724 17.86 12.49 22.49
C ALA A 724 19.39 12.49 22.70
N ALA A 725 19.97 13.65 23.04
CA ALA A 725 21.44 13.80 23.19
C ALA A 725 22.03 12.78 24.17
N SER A 726 21.35 12.52 25.29
CA SER A 726 21.74 11.51 26.28
C SER A 726 21.79 10.10 25.72
N LYS A 727 20.84 9.73 24.84
CA LYS A 727 20.81 8.41 24.18
C LYS A 727 21.90 8.28 23.12
N PHE A 728 22.15 9.36 22.36
CA PHE A 728 23.25 9.41 21.41
C PHE A 728 24.62 9.19 22.09
N ALA A 729 24.82 9.88 23.21
CA ALA A 729 26.03 9.71 24.03
C ALA A 729 26.12 8.31 24.62
N HIS A 730 25.00 7.73 25.10
CA HIS A 730 24.95 6.34 25.60
C HIS A 730 25.37 5.32 24.53
N LEU A 731 24.90 5.50 23.28
CA LEU A 731 25.28 4.65 22.15
C LEU A 731 26.73 4.87 21.68
N GLY A 732 27.44 5.91 22.18
CA GLY A 732 28.80 6.24 21.74
C GLY A 732 28.87 6.94 20.38
N GLY A 733 27.77 7.53 19.92
CA GLY A 733 27.70 8.26 18.64
C GLY A 733 27.64 7.33 17.43
N PHE A 734 27.92 7.89 16.23
CA PHE A 734 28.08 7.11 15.00
C PHE A 734 29.41 6.34 15.00
N GLU A 735 29.42 5.14 14.45
CA GLU A 735 30.64 4.33 14.30
C GLU A 735 31.46 4.80 13.09
N SER A 736 32.19 5.90 13.28
CA SER A 736 32.85 6.64 12.20
C SER A 736 34.05 5.92 11.57
N ALA A 737 34.62 4.91 12.23
CA ALA A 737 35.71 4.12 11.70
C ALA A 737 35.19 3.03 10.74
N ALA A 738 34.13 2.35 11.12
CA ALA A 738 33.53 1.30 10.29
C ALA A 738 32.62 1.85 9.21
N PHE A 739 31.89 2.92 9.48
CA PHE A 739 30.86 3.52 8.63
C PHE A 739 31.05 5.05 8.47
N PRO A 740 32.11 5.47 7.79
CA PRO A 740 32.43 6.91 7.67
C PRO A 740 31.39 7.69 6.87
N VAL A 741 30.72 7.07 5.90
CA VAL A 741 29.77 7.70 4.98
C VAL A 741 28.48 6.92 4.89
N ASP A 742 28.52 5.67 4.41
CA ASP A 742 27.35 4.84 4.18
C ASP A 742 27.16 3.83 5.34
N GLY A 743 25.90 3.62 5.76
CA GLY A 743 25.51 2.63 6.76
C GLY A 743 25.65 3.05 8.22
N ASN A 744 26.11 4.26 8.51
CA ASN A 744 26.25 4.78 9.88
C ASN A 744 24.87 5.00 10.55
N ASP A 745 23.90 5.44 9.81
CA ASP A 745 22.51 5.63 10.23
C ASP A 745 21.83 4.29 10.55
N VAL A 746 22.00 3.32 9.68
CA VAL A 746 21.48 1.96 9.86
C VAL A 746 22.12 1.32 11.09
N ASP A 747 23.45 1.40 11.23
CA ASP A 747 24.16 0.86 12.39
C ASP A 747 23.69 1.49 13.70
N LEU A 748 23.50 2.82 13.73
CA LEU A 748 22.99 3.53 14.91
C LEU A 748 21.57 3.07 15.28
N CYS A 749 20.69 2.89 14.28
CA CYS A 749 19.32 2.39 14.48
C CYS A 749 19.34 0.98 15.08
N PHE A 750 20.21 0.09 14.59
CA PHE A 750 20.30 -1.28 15.12
C PHE A 750 20.90 -1.33 16.52
N ARG A 751 21.89 -0.48 16.84
CA ARG A 751 22.38 -0.37 18.22
C ARG A 751 21.29 0.13 19.17
N ALA A 752 20.47 1.10 18.75
CA ALA A 752 19.32 1.55 19.53
C ALA A 752 18.29 0.44 19.77
N ARG A 753 18.02 -0.38 18.73
CA ARG A 753 17.12 -1.53 18.88
C ARG A 753 17.66 -2.60 19.82
N THR A 754 18.99 -2.79 19.87
CA THR A 754 19.63 -3.73 20.81
C THR A 754 19.46 -3.26 22.26
N GLU A 755 19.38 -1.96 22.49
CA GLU A 755 19.03 -1.38 23.80
C GLU A 755 17.51 -1.48 24.13
N GLY A 756 16.71 -2.08 23.25
CA GLY A 756 15.25 -2.18 23.38
C GLY A 756 14.51 -0.89 23.03
N TRP A 757 15.17 0.09 22.43
CA TRP A 757 14.53 1.32 22.00
C TRP A 757 13.87 1.19 20.61
N ARG A 758 12.74 1.89 20.44
CA ARG A 758 12.00 1.96 19.18
C ARG A 758 12.71 2.90 18.20
N VAL A 759 12.70 2.55 16.92
CA VAL A 759 13.08 3.43 15.82
C VAL A 759 11.81 3.80 15.06
N LEU A 760 11.49 5.09 15.05
CA LEU A 760 10.21 5.59 14.51
C LEU A 760 10.41 6.33 13.18
N TYR A 761 9.48 6.15 12.28
CA TYR A 761 9.22 7.03 11.15
C TYR A 761 8.07 7.98 11.50
N SER A 762 8.21 9.28 11.25
CA SER A 762 7.13 10.26 11.42
C SER A 762 6.85 11.01 10.12
N PRO A 763 5.61 10.93 9.57
CA PRO A 763 5.22 11.71 8.41
C PRO A 763 4.93 13.18 8.75
N PHE A 764 4.82 13.54 10.03
CA PHE A 764 4.50 14.89 10.49
C PHE A 764 5.72 15.82 10.54
N ALA A 765 6.92 15.27 10.33
CA ALA A 765 8.13 16.01 10.00
C ALA A 765 8.49 15.66 8.54
N THR A 766 8.19 16.56 7.60
CA THR A 766 8.40 16.33 6.17
C THR A 766 9.41 17.30 5.59
N PHE A 767 10.33 16.78 4.76
CA PHE A 767 11.36 17.56 4.08
C PHE A 767 11.43 17.17 2.60
N TYR A 768 11.68 18.15 1.72
CA TYR A 768 12.27 17.83 0.42
C TYR A 768 13.73 17.43 0.60
N HIS A 769 14.18 16.43 -0.12
CA HIS A 769 15.59 16.05 -0.18
C HIS A 769 16.06 16.04 -1.63
N LEU A 770 16.95 16.95 -1.95
CA LEU A 770 17.46 17.24 -3.31
C LEU A 770 18.56 16.25 -3.72
N GLU A 771 18.43 15.00 -3.31
CA GLU A 771 19.41 13.92 -3.46
C GLU A 771 20.20 13.98 -4.78
N SER A 772 21.44 13.52 -4.75
CA SER A 772 22.39 13.45 -5.88
C SER A 772 22.96 14.77 -6.38
N LYS A 773 22.51 15.93 -5.91
CA LYS A 773 23.12 17.20 -6.30
C LYS A 773 24.49 17.44 -5.64
N THR A 774 24.71 16.85 -4.46
CA THR A 774 25.96 16.99 -3.70
C THR A 774 27.01 15.97 -4.15
N ARG A 775 26.62 14.72 -4.45
CA ARG A 775 27.51 13.64 -4.86
C ARG A 775 27.59 13.43 -6.39
N GLY A 776 26.72 14.05 -7.20
CA GLY A 776 26.59 13.84 -8.65
C GLY A 776 25.81 12.54 -8.99
N TYR A 777 25.33 12.44 -10.25
CA TYR A 777 24.53 11.30 -10.74
C TYR A 777 25.33 10.02 -11.05
N GLY A 778 26.63 9.95 -10.75
CA GLY A 778 27.47 8.77 -10.99
C GLY A 778 28.45 8.56 -9.86
N LEU A 779 28.26 7.49 -9.08
CA LEU A 779 29.28 7.05 -8.14
C LEU A 779 30.53 6.60 -8.90
N THR A 780 31.73 6.99 -8.44
CA THR A 780 32.98 6.42 -8.96
C THR A 780 33.04 4.94 -8.59
N GLU A 781 33.92 4.19 -9.24
CA GLU A 781 34.12 2.77 -8.90
C GLU A 781 34.57 2.57 -7.45
N GLU A 782 35.41 3.48 -6.95
CA GLU A 782 35.85 3.49 -5.56
C GLU A 782 34.68 3.72 -4.58
N GLN A 783 33.78 4.65 -4.90
CA GLN A 783 32.57 4.92 -4.10
C GLN A 783 31.61 3.72 -4.10
N ARG A 784 31.42 3.06 -5.26
CA ARG A 784 30.61 1.81 -5.33
C ARG A 784 31.23 0.69 -4.49
N GLN A 785 32.55 0.52 -4.55
CA GLN A 785 33.24 -0.48 -3.73
C GLN A 785 33.15 -0.16 -2.23
N ALA A 786 33.28 1.12 -1.85
CA ALA A 786 33.13 1.55 -0.46
C ALA A 786 31.70 1.30 0.06
N ALA A 787 30.67 1.60 -0.73
CA ALA A 787 29.28 1.34 -0.39
C ALA A 787 29.00 -0.17 -0.24
N ARG A 788 29.49 -1.02 -1.16
CA ARG A 788 29.39 -2.48 -1.05
C ARG A 788 30.08 -2.99 0.21
N ALA A 789 31.31 -2.51 0.50
CA ALA A 789 32.02 -2.88 1.71
C ALA A 789 31.28 -2.43 2.98
N ALA A 790 30.54 -1.32 2.96
CA ALA A 790 29.69 -0.90 4.08
C ALA A 790 28.50 -1.88 4.26
N VAL A 791 27.84 -2.27 3.17
CA VAL A 791 26.76 -3.28 3.19
C VAL A 791 27.28 -4.62 3.73
N ASP A 792 28.45 -5.09 3.30
CA ASP A 792 29.04 -6.32 3.80
C ASP A 792 29.36 -6.24 5.30
N ARG A 793 29.88 -5.11 5.80
CA ARG A 793 30.11 -4.89 7.23
C ARG A 793 28.81 -4.86 8.03
N LEU A 794 27.76 -4.18 7.52
CA LEU A 794 26.43 -4.19 8.14
C LEU A 794 25.91 -5.63 8.23
N TRP A 795 26.04 -6.39 7.14
CA TRP A 795 25.59 -7.79 7.13
C TRP A 795 26.37 -8.66 8.11
N MET A 796 27.68 -8.53 8.17
CA MET A 796 28.49 -9.27 9.15
C MET A 796 28.12 -8.94 10.58
N ARG A 797 27.77 -7.70 10.89
CA ARG A 797 27.44 -7.23 12.23
C ARG A 797 25.99 -7.55 12.63
N TRP A 798 25.05 -7.39 11.72
CA TRP A 798 23.63 -7.39 12.00
C TRP A 798 22.82 -8.47 11.25
N GLY A 799 23.45 -9.26 10.37
CA GLY A 799 22.79 -10.21 9.46
C GLY A 799 21.85 -11.20 10.13
N GLY A 800 22.16 -11.62 11.37
CA GLY A 800 21.28 -12.49 12.15
C GLY A 800 19.96 -11.84 12.61
N GLN A 801 19.91 -10.50 12.65
CA GLN A 801 18.70 -9.74 13.04
C GLN A 801 17.82 -9.38 11.84
N PHE A 802 18.36 -9.48 10.61
CA PHE A 802 17.64 -9.12 9.40
C PHE A 802 16.71 -10.18 8.85
N GLY A 803 16.91 -11.43 9.24
CA GLY A 803 16.05 -12.53 8.78
C GLY A 803 14.58 -12.36 9.14
N GLN A 804 14.29 -11.47 10.09
CA GLN A 804 12.94 -11.24 10.63
C GLN A 804 12.74 -9.73 10.82
N ASP A 805 12.25 -9.05 9.78
CA ASP A 805 11.75 -7.69 9.92
C ASP A 805 10.37 -7.74 10.58
N PRO A 806 10.20 -7.28 11.83
CA PRO A 806 8.93 -7.34 12.52
C PRO A 806 7.88 -6.39 11.93
N PHE A 807 8.30 -5.46 11.06
CA PHE A 807 7.41 -4.46 10.46
C PHE A 807 7.11 -4.75 8.98
N TYR A 808 7.68 -5.84 8.44
CA TYR A 808 7.46 -6.31 7.08
C TYR A 808 6.91 -7.75 7.12
N ASN A 809 5.62 -7.89 6.88
CA ASN A 809 4.95 -9.18 6.97
C ASN A 809 5.53 -10.21 5.99
N SER A 810 5.73 -11.44 6.46
CA SER A 810 6.36 -12.53 5.69
C SER A 810 5.55 -12.98 4.47
N ASN A 811 4.28 -12.60 4.36
CA ASN A 811 3.47 -12.82 3.17
C ASN A 811 3.91 -11.95 1.99
N PHE A 812 4.73 -10.90 2.20
CA PHE A 812 5.29 -10.11 1.13
C PHE A 812 6.65 -10.62 0.66
N ASP A 813 6.87 -10.57 -0.65
CA ASP A 813 8.14 -10.89 -1.28
C ASP A 813 9.19 -9.81 -0.96
N ARG A 814 10.37 -10.24 -0.47
CA ARG A 814 11.47 -9.34 -0.08
C ARG A 814 12.36 -8.90 -1.25
N LEU A 815 12.24 -9.54 -2.42
CA LEU A 815 12.97 -9.18 -3.63
C LEU A 815 12.22 -8.13 -4.46
N ALA A 816 10.91 -8.08 -4.34
CA ALA A 816 10.06 -7.11 -5.03
C ALA A 816 10.12 -5.72 -4.35
N GLU A 817 9.53 -4.72 -5.01
CA GLU A 817 9.26 -3.43 -4.36
C GLU A 817 8.38 -3.65 -3.12
N PRO A 818 8.67 -2.98 -1.99
CA PRO A 818 7.97 -3.22 -0.73
C PRO A 818 6.45 -3.15 -0.87
N PHE A 819 5.75 -4.13 -0.30
CA PHE A 819 4.29 -4.25 -0.22
C PHE A 819 3.55 -4.38 -1.58
N THR A 820 4.24 -4.76 -2.65
CA THR A 820 3.63 -4.87 -3.99
C THR A 820 3.37 -6.31 -4.44
N ARG A 821 4.15 -7.27 -3.93
CA ARG A 821 4.04 -8.68 -4.33
C ARG A 821 4.03 -9.61 -3.13
N LEU A 822 3.34 -10.73 -3.31
CA LEU A 822 3.19 -11.78 -2.32
C LEU A 822 4.30 -12.83 -2.49
N SER A 823 4.85 -13.27 -1.38
CA SER A 823 5.73 -14.44 -1.36
C SER A 823 4.99 -15.68 -1.86
N PRO A 824 5.69 -16.59 -2.57
CA PRO A 824 5.11 -17.90 -2.84
C PRO A 824 4.64 -18.56 -1.55
N PRO A 825 3.52 -19.32 -1.57
CA PRO A 825 3.09 -20.08 -0.40
C PRO A 825 4.23 -20.98 0.07
N VAL A 826 4.65 -20.81 1.31
CA VAL A 826 5.66 -21.70 1.91
C VAL A 826 4.96 -23.03 2.19
N SER A 827 5.40 -24.10 1.52
CA SER A 827 5.03 -25.45 1.97
C SER A 827 5.64 -25.66 3.36
N CYS A 828 4.80 -25.67 4.37
CA CYS A 828 5.19 -26.01 5.75
C CYS A 828 5.77 -27.42 5.82
#